data_ff62c6059a9d50432bab86ab2bc07231
#
_entry.id   ff62c6059a9d50432bab86ab2bc07231
#
_cell.length_a   1.000
_cell.length_b   1.000
_cell.length_c   1.000
_cell.angle_alpha   90.00
_cell.angle_beta   90.00
_cell.angle_gamma   90.00
#
_symmetry.space_group_name_H-M   'P 1'
#
loop_
_entity.id
_entity.type
_entity.pdbx_description
1 polymer ?
#
loop_
_entity_poly.entity_id
_entity_poly.type
_entity_poly.pdbx_seq_one_letter_code
_entity_poly.pdbx_strand_id
1 'polypeptide(L)'
;MRRYILFSLLLIAFALSANAQMFTNKKALDKIADERKTLAENNRFKAVAMAKLKHWPMEESLKGKGYIRLVGVDENNHPRYYTTFNNSDAAATINTTSLWPGGSSGLKLNGSSANMKNKLGVWDGGRVLETHHELVGRITRMDSSYNNGGGSEHATHVTGTMIATGKNPLAKGMANGLQGILTYSISMGDDIAQVTEQSKNLLLSNHSYGDQCGWVFSNFYGAWVFMGKYGDSVDYNFGYYNRDAATLDDIAYNAPYYLRVSASGNYRDENGPAVGATYDYYDSNGVLQQGNRPDGISNNDGYQTIPTYNNAKNILTVGAIYPIKSGYTQPSDAVMSKFSSWGPTNDGRIKPDLVGDGVYVLSCVNYNDSSYDNYSGTSQAAPSITGALFLLQEYYSRLHSGNFMRAATLKGLGIHTANEAGGSPGPDYQFGWGILNNQLAAEAIKVSNSTKNATTSKHIIVEDLLTNAQTYSKTFTATGSGKLKATLSWTDPAGPVTVVDSKNKPIAELVNDLDLRIIKNGVTYYPWVLNPAVPAAAATKGDNVLDNVEQVVIDNVNKGDTYTIQVSNKGTLNGGTQAFSLLLTQPGDTALPLKLISFKATLVSNSVQLKWVTANELNTQSFTIQSSTDGNNWNDISNVNAKKTTGNNTYSVDNIAVQTGVNYYRLLIEDADGSITYSSVQTVQIPASKNMFTILPNPANAKATLLFNSDEKEVTVVLSDVMGRIVESKQLSLQTSNTYQIETSKLPAGNYYIKVSGSSGVVTRKLLVIHN
;
A
#
# COMPACT_ATOMS: atom_id res chain seq x y z
N MET A 1 -20.27 -56.54 8.98
CA MET A 1 -19.25 -55.76 9.65
C MET A 1 -18.02 -55.43 8.76
N ARG A 2 -17.38 -56.35 8.06
CA ARG A 2 -16.19 -56.04 7.21
C ARG A 2 -16.43 -55.08 6.04
N ARG A 3 -17.66 -55.03 5.43
CA ARG A 3 -17.97 -54.10 4.34
C ARG A 3 -18.16 -52.65 4.80
N TYR A 4 -18.62 -52.43 6.02
CA TYR A 4 -18.80 -51.06 6.58
C TYR A 4 -17.48 -50.44 7.04
N ILE A 5 -16.52 -51.29 7.46
CA ILE A 5 -15.18 -50.81 7.86
C ILE A 5 -14.36 -50.40 6.63
N LEU A 6 -14.51 -51.09 5.47
CA LEU A 6 -13.87 -50.68 4.22
C LEU A 6 -14.43 -49.35 3.68
N PHE A 7 -15.75 -49.15 3.81
CA PHE A 7 -16.40 -47.89 3.34
C PHE A 7 -16.06 -46.72 4.23
N SER A 8 -15.94 -46.89 5.54
CA SER A 8 -15.50 -45.84 6.46
C SER A 8 -14.00 -45.52 6.32
N LEU A 9 -13.14 -46.51 6.02
CA LEU A 9 -11.74 -46.31 5.72
C LEU A 9 -11.54 -45.62 4.36
N LEU A 10 -12.36 -45.92 3.34
CA LEU A 10 -12.36 -45.16 2.07
C LEU A 10 -12.84 -43.73 2.24
N LEU A 11 -13.88 -43.46 3.03
CA LEU A 11 -14.37 -42.13 3.34
C LEU A 11 -13.34 -41.30 4.14
N ILE A 12 -12.62 -41.93 5.06
CA ILE A 12 -11.54 -41.29 5.82
C ILE A 12 -10.32 -41.02 4.92
N ALA A 13 -9.99 -41.94 4.00
CA ALA A 13 -8.92 -41.72 3.02
C ALA A 13 -9.26 -40.62 1.99
N PHE A 14 -10.53 -40.51 1.57
CA PHE A 14 -11.00 -39.42 0.73
C PHE A 14 -11.06 -38.07 1.48
N ALA A 15 -11.42 -38.08 2.77
CA ALA A 15 -11.39 -36.86 3.59
C ALA A 15 -9.95 -36.34 3.85
N LEU A 16 -8.94 -37.23 3.86
CA LEU A 16 -7.54 -36.84 4.02
C LEU A 16 -6.92 -36.28 2.73
N SER A 17 -7.42 -36.67 1.56
CA SER A 17 -6.94 -36.13 0.27
C SER A 17 -7.62 -34.81 -0.12
N ALA A 18 -8.81 -34.51 0.42
CA ALA A 18 -9.55 -33.28 0.13
C ALA A 18 -9.09 -32.04 0.91
N ASN A 19 -8.15 -32.21 1.86
CA ASN A 19 -7.74 -31.13 2.79
C ASN A 19 -6.49 -30.34 2.34
N ALA A 20 -5.91 -30.61 1.17
CA ALA A 20 -4.64 -30.00 0.75
C ALA A 20 -4.71 -28.47 0.67
N GLN A 21 -5.86 -27.90 0.31
CA GLN A 21 -6.06 -26.44 0.23
C GLN A 21 -6.66 -25.78 1.50
N MET A 22 -7.04 -26.57 2.50
CA MET A 22 -7.54 -26.02 3.77
C MET A 22 -6.43 -25.77 4.78
N PHE A 23 -5.29 -26.43 4.64
CA PHE A 23 -4.13 -26.31 5.54
C PHE A 23 -2.84 -26.24 4.73
N THR A 24 -1.83 -25.56 5.29
CA THR A 24 -0.48 -25.51 4.69
C THR A 24 0.12 -26.91 4.56
N ASN A 25 0.38 -27.33 3.33
CA ASN A 25 0.97 -28.63 3.02
C ASN A 25 2.50 -28.59 3.14
N LYS A 26 3.00 -28.66 4.38
CA LYS A 26 4.43 -28.57 4.68
C LYS A 26 5.27 -29.58 3.90
N LYS A 27 4.80 -30.84 3.76
CA LYS A 27 5.54 -31.88 3.06
C LYS A 27 5.74 -31.59 1.58
N ALA A 28 4.71 -31.02 0.91
CA ALA A 28 4.87 -30.61 -0.49
C ALA A 28 5.83 -29.43 -0.61
N LEU A 29 5.76 -28.47 0.31
CA LEU A 29 6.66 -27.31 0.34
C LEU A 29 8.12 -27.72 0.62
N ASP A 30 8.36 -28.70 1.51
CA ASP A 30 9.70 -29.24 1.75
C ASP A 30 10.29 -29.83 0.47
N LYS A 31 9.49 -30.62 -0.30
CA LYS A 31 9.93 -31.19 -1.58
C LYS A 31 10.27 -30.10 -2.61
N ILE A 32 9.41 -29.09 -2.75
CA ILE A 32 9.65 -27.96 -3.67
C ILE A 32 10.93 -27.21 -3.27
N ALA A 33 11.14 -26.95 -1.97
CA ALA A 33 12.33 -26.26 -1.47
C ALA A 33 13.63 -27.02 -1.80
N ASP A 34 13.65 -28.34 -1.58
CA ASP A 34 14.82 -29.17 -1.85
C ASP A 34 15.15 -29.24 -3.35
N GLU A 35 14.14 -29.40 -4.21
CA GLU A 35 14.29 -29.39 -5.66
C GLU A 35 14.81 -28.04 -6.16
N ARG A 36 14.26 -26.94 -5.67
CA ARG A 36 14.66 -25.55 -6.04
C ARG A 36 16.07 -25.24 -5.57
N LYS A 37 16.45 -25.62 -4.35
CA LYS A 37 17.80 -25.41 -3.84
C LYS A 37 18.86 -26.07 -4.73
N THR A 38 18.65 -27.33 -5.10
CA THR A 38 19.56 -28.06 -6.00
C THR A 38 19.67 -27.38 -7.36
N LEU A 39 18.53 -26.95 -7.95
CA LEU A 39 18.49 -26.26 -9.22
C LEU A 39 19.21 -24.91 -9.16
N ALA A 40 18.98 -24.15 -8.10
CA ALA A 40 19.56 -22.83 -7.87
C ALA A 40 21.09 -22.90 -7.72
N GLU A 41 21.60 -23.84 -6.93
CA GLU A 41 23.05 -24.05 -6.77
C GLU A 41 23.74 -24.35 -8.11
N ASN A 42 23.17 -25.25 -8.92
CA ASN A 42 23.69 -25.58 -10.24
C ASN A 42 23.68 -24.38 -11.17
N ASN A 43 22.57 -23.62 -11.21
CA ASN A 43 22.43 -22.44 -12.05
C ASN A 43 23.39 -21.32 -11.64
N ARG A 44 23.61 -21.14 -10.34
CA ARG A 44 24.58 -20.19 -9.79
C ARG A 44 26.01 -20.52 -10.24
N PHE A 45 26.45 -21.77 -10.11
CA PHE A 45 27.77 -22.19 -10.59
C PHE A 45 27.96 -21.88 -12.08
N LYS A 46 26.96 -22.21 -12.88
CA LYS A 46 26.95 -21.95 -14.31
C LYS A 46 27.05 -20.45 -14.60
N ALA A 47 26.22 -19.63 -13.96
CA ALA A 47 26.19 -18.18 -14.17
C ALA A 47 27.53 -17.52 -13.82
N VAL A 48 28.14 -17.86 -12.67
CA VAL A 48 29.44 -17.34 -12.25
C VAL A 48 30.56 -17.74 -13.24
N ALA A 49 30.56 -19.00 -13.69
CA ALA A 49 31.54 -19.47 -14.65
C ALA A 49 31.41 -18.74 -16.00
N MET A 50 30.18 -18.57 -16.48
CA MET A 50 29.89 -17.84 -17.72
C MET A 50 30.17 -16.34 -17.60
N ALA A 51 29.84 -15.72 -16.49
CA ALA A 51 30.14 -14.31 -16.25
C ALA A 51 31.64 -14.02 -16.34
N LYS A 52 32.48 -14.86 -15.73
CA LYS A 52 33.93 -14.74 -15.82
C LYS A 52 34.45 -14.93 -17.25
N LEU A 53 33.89 -15.91 -17.99
CA LEU A 53 34.30 -16.22 -19.36
C LEU A 53 33.84 -15.17 -20.36
N LYS A 54 32.62 -14.63 -20.18
CA LYS A 54 31.94 -13.75 -21.14
C LYS A 54 31.91 -12.29 -20.72
N HIS A 55 32.61 -11.94 -19.64
CA HIS A 55 32.70 -10.58 -19.09
C HIS A 55 31.34 -9.96 -18.73
N TRP A 56 30.41 -10.77 -18.21
CA TRP A 56 29.14 -10.25 -17.72
C TRP A 56 29.32 -9.52 -16.38
N PRO A 57 28.62 -8.37 -16.17
CA PRO A 57 28.63 -7.74 -14.86
C PRO A 57 27.99 -8.67 -13.82
N MET A 58 28.66 -8.85 -12.69
CA MET A 58 28.09 -9.59 -11.54
C MET A 58 27.09 -8.72 -10.79
N GLU A 59 27.40 -7.43 -10.71
CA GLU A 59 26.61 -6.40 -10.05
C GLU A 59 26.86 -5.07 -10.78
N GLU A 60 25.82 -4.22 -10.88
CA GLU A 60 25.92 -2.89 -11.48
C GLU A 60 24.92 -1.94 -10.84
N SER A 61 25.36 -0.69 -10.53
CA SER A 61 24.46 0.37 -10.07
C SER A 61 23.93 1.17 -11.26
N LEU A 62 22.62 1.24 -11.42
CA LEU A 62 21.95 1.99 -12.47
C LEU A 62 21.66 3.40 -11.96
N LYS A 63 22.35 4.42 -12.49
CA LYS A 63 22.23 5.82 -12.01
C LYS A 63 20.78 6.30 -12.02
N GLY A 64 20.23 6.54 -10.81
CA GLY A 64 18.84 6.98 -10.61
C GLY A 64 17.75 5.92 -10.85
N LYS A 65 18.13 4.67 -11.13
CA LYS A 65 17.22 3.56 -11.48
C LYS A 65 17.46 2.29 -10.65
N GLY A 66 18.28 2.35 -9.60
CA GLY A 66 18.53 1.24 -8.70
C GLY A 66 19.79 0.43 -8.99
N TYR A 67 19.69 -0.88 -8.85
CA TYR A 67 20.82 -1.81 -8.82
C TYR A 67 20.45 -3.10 -9.55
N ILE A 68 21.37 -3.66 -10.31
CA ILE A 68 21.20 -4.99 -10.91
C ILE A 68 22.18 -6.00 -10.33
N ARG A 69 21.76 -7.25 -10.32
CA ARG A 69 22.57 -8.38 -9.87
C ARG A 69 22.33 -9.59 -10.73
N LEU A 70 23.42 -10.24 -11.16
CA LEU A 70 23.36 -11.51 -11.85
C LEU A 70 22.85 -12.61 -10.89
N VAL A 71 21.70 -13.22 -11.20
CA VAL A 71 21.04 -14.23 -10.37
C VAL A 71 21.10 -15.62 -10.98
N GLY A 72 21.40 -15.75 -12.28
CA GLY A 72 21.46 -17.04 -12.96
C GLY A 72 21.69 -16.89 -14.45
N VAL A 73 21.42 -17.97 -15.15
CA VAL A 73 21.25 -18.00 -16.62
C VAL A 73 19.87 -18.53 -16.97
N ASP A 74 19.31 -18.06 -18.05
CA ASP A 74 18.06 -18.58 -18.58
C ASP A 74 18.25 -19.91 -19.34
N GLU A 75 17.17 -20.43 -19.91
CA GLU A 75 17.17 -21.68 -20.66
C GLU A 75 17.98 -21.59 -21.96
N ASN A 76 18.26 -20.37 -22.44
CA ASN A 76 19.09 -20.08 -23.62
C ASN A 76 20.54 -19.74 -23.29
N ASN A 77 20.95 -19.87 -22.02
CA ASN A 77 22.25 -19.49 -21.49
C ASN A 77 22.55 -17.97 -21.55
N HIS A 78 21.53 -17.10 -21.59
CA HIS A 78 21.68 -15.67 -21.41
C HIS A 78 21.75 -15.31 -19.92
N PRO A 79 22.41 -14.21 -19.56
CA PRO A 79 22.47 -13.77 -18.17
C PRO A 79 21.08 -13.28 -17.69
N ARG A 80 20.65 -13.73 -16.52
CA ARG A 80 19.47 -13.21 -15.85
C ARG A 80 19.92 -12.24 -14.75
N TYR A 81 19.36 -11.01 -14.79
CA TYR A 81 19.61 -9.98 -13.81
C TYR A 81 18.30 -9.60 -13.09
N TYR A 82 18.38 -9.39 -11.79
CA TYR A 82 17.33 -8.73 -11.02
C TYR A 82 17.63 -7.25 -10.86
N THR A 83 16.60 -6.39 -10.87
CA THR A 83 16.67 -4.93 -10.75
C THR A 83 15.69 -4.36 -9.73
N THR A 84 15.98 -3.16 -9.17
CA THR A 84 15.27 -2.56 -8.02
C THR A 84 14.99 -1.06 -8.17
N PHE A 85 13.91 -0.49 -7.56
CA PHE A 85 13.43 0.92 -7.66
C PHE A 85 12.55 1.42 -6.48
N ASN A 86 12.09 2.70 -6.39
CA ASN A 86 11.86 3.53 -5.17
C ASN A 86 10.50 4.32 -4.99
N ASN A 87 10.10 4.97 -3.83
CA ASN A 87 8.76 5.38 -3.30
C ASN A 87 8.49 6.63 -2.39
N SER A 88 7.26 7.38 -2.19
CA SER A 88 6.63 8.18 -1.04
C SER A 88 5.22 8.78 -1.12
N ASP A 89 4.22 8.86 -0.73
CA ASP A 89 2.81 9.32 -0.58
C ASP A 89 1.80 8.16 -0.70
N ALA A 90 2.30 6.95 -0.49
CA ALA A 90 1.57 5.72 -0.76
C ALA A 90 0.38 5.47 0.17
N ALA A 91 0.51 5.76 1.46
CA ALA A 91 -0.51 5.39 2.44
C ALA A 91 -1.85 6.13 2.25
N ALA A 92 -1.80 7.40 1.83
CA ALA A 92 -3.00 8.20 1.54
C ALA A 92 -3.69 7.73 0.26
N THR A 93 -2.91 7.44 -0.79
CA THR A 93 -3.42 6.98 -2.10
C THR A 93 -4.28 5.73 -1.98
N ILE A 94 -3.89 4.80 -1.10
CA ILE A 94 -4.59 3.51 -0.87
C ILE A 94 -5.46 3.50 0.41
N ASN A 95 -5.74 4.67 1.00
CA ASN A 95 -6.56 4.85 2.21
C ASN A 95 -6.08 4.05 3.44
N THR A 96 -4.80 3.70 3.53
CA THR A 96 -4.23 3.02 4.71
C THR A 96 -4.17 3.94 5.93
N THR A 97 -3.98 5.24 5.73
CA THR A 97 -3.99 6.25 6.80
C THR A 97 -5.26 6.23 7.65
N SER A 98 -6.39 5.87 7.03
CA SER A 98 -7.68 5.77 7.73
C SER A 98 -7.70 4.67 8.80
N LEU A 99 -6.88 3.63 8.65
CA LEU A 99 -6.84 2.46 9.56
C LEU A 99 -5.92 2.68 10.76
N TRP A 100 -4.96 3.60 10.67
CA TRP A 100 -3.96 3.84 11.71
C TRP A 100 -4.56 4.38 13.02
N PRO A 101 -3.83 4.32 14.13
CA PRO A 101 -4.17 5.08 15.33
C PRO A 101 -4.38 6.56 14.98
N GLY A 102 -5.55 7.10 15.31
CA GLY A 102 -5.96 8.46 14.94
C GLY A 102 -6.59 8.60 13.55
N GLY A 103 -6.62 7.54 12.73
CA GLY A 103 -7.27 7.54 11.42
C GLY A 103 -8.80 7.51 11.48
N SER A 104 -9.45 7.83 10.35
CA SER A 104 -10.90 8.05 10.24
C SER A 104 -11.76 6.81 10.56
N SER A 105 -11.23 5.59 10.36
CA SER A 105 -11.98 4.36 10.67
C SER A 105 -12.06 4.03 12.18
N GLY A 106 -11.21 4.63 13.01
CA GLY A 106 -11.09 4.32 14.44
C GLY A 106 -10.50 2.93 14.78
N LEU A 107 -10.07 2.15 13.80
CA LEU A 107 -9.64 0.74 13.99
C LEU A 107 -8.29 0.58 14.70
N LYS A 108 -7.44 1.59 14.67
CA LYS A 108 -6.11 1.62 15.31
C LYS A 108 -5.21 0.44 14.89
N LEU A 109 -5.19 0.13 13.60
CA LEU A 109 -4.35 -0.93 13.03
C LEU A 109 -2.95 -0.39 12.71
N ASN A 110 -1.92 -1.11 13.09
CA ASN A 110 -0.54 -0.74 12.80
C ASN A 110 0.42 -1.94 12.74
N GLY A 111 -0.10 -3.17 12.77
CA GLY A 111 0.69 -4.39 12.74
C GLY A 111 1.22 -4.84 14.11
N SER A 112 0.85 -4.19 15.23
CA SER A 112 1.43 -4.47 16.55
C SER A 112 0.83 -5.68 17.28
N SER A 113 -0.20 -6.32 16.75
CA SER A 113 -0.77 -7.52 17.39
C SER A 113 0.28 -8.63 17.49
N ALA A 114 0.35 -9.33 18.62
CA ALA A 114 1.43 -10.27 18.93
C ALA A 114 1.55 -11.41 17.91
N ASN A 115 0.42 -11.89 17.36
CA ASN A 115 0.39 -12.95 16.36
C ASN A 115 0.82 -12.50 14.96
N MET A 116 1.09 -11.20 14.75
CA MET A 116 1.60 -10.64 13.49
C MET A 116 3.13 -10.65 13.41
N LYS A 117 3.82 -10.77 14.55
CA LYS A 117 5.30 -10.78 14.60
C LYS A 117 5.87 -11.89 13.72
N ASN A 118 6.83 -11.54 12.86
CA ASN A 118 7.50 -12.46 11.92
C ASN A 118 6.54 -13.17 10.93
N LYS A 119 5.38 -12.57 10.65
CA LYS A 119 4.44 -13.06 9.63
C LYS A 119 4.55 -12.30 8.31
N LEU A 120 5.43 -11.32 8.23
CA LEU A 120 5.78 -10.54 7.05
C LEU A 120 7.24 -10.82 6.68
N GLY A 121 7.53 -10.99 5.39
CA GLY A 121 8.87 -11.15 4.85
C GLY A 121 9.19 -10.13 3.77
N VAL A 122 10.48 -9.86 3.54
CA VAL A 122 10.97 -9.07 2.42
C VAL A 122 12.20 -9.72 1.80
N TRP A 123 12.20 -9.85 0.48
CA TRP A 123 13.33 -10.23 -0.34
C TRP A 123 13.71 -9.05 -1.21
N ASP A 124 14.98 -8.69 -1.23
CA ASP A 124 15.44 -7.50 -1.96
C ASP A 124 16.92 -7.58 -2.37
N GLY A 125 17.38 -6.64 -3.20
CA GLY A 125 18.71 -6.58 -3.79
C GLY A 125 19.85 -6.28 -2.83
N GLY A 126 19.73 -6.63 -1.56
CA GLY A 126 20.79 -6.45 -0.57
C GLY A 126 20.28 -6.41 0.86
N ARG A 127 21.17 -6.08 1.78
CA ARG A 127 20.89 -6.07 3.22
C ARG A 127 20.11 -4.82 3.64
N VAL A 128 19.09 -4.98 4.46
CA VAL A 128 18.40 -3.88 5.16
C VAL A 128 19.34 -3.30 6.23
N LEU A 129 19.38 -1.97 6.37
CA LEU A 129 20.10 -1.30 7.46
C LEU A 129 19.29 -1.46 8.77
N GLU A 130 19.57 -2.51 9.51
CA GLU A 130 18.87 -2.87 10.74
C GLU A 130 19.08 -1.91 11.92
N THR A 131 20.14 -1.09 11.87
CA THR A 131 20.44 -0.04 12.86
C THR A 131 19.68 1.26 12.61
N HIS A 132 19.07 1.42 11.42
CA HIS A 132 18.31 2.64 11.12
C HIS A 132 17.24 2.89 12.18
N HIS A 133 17.13 4.11 12.71
CA HIS A 133 16.29 4.44 13.86
C HIS A 133 14.79 4.15 13.65
N GLU A 134 14.31 4.07 12.39
CA GLU A 134 12.96 3.65 12.03
C GLU A 134 12.76 2.13 12.13
N LEU A 135 13.83 1.34 12.09
CA LEU A 135 13.80 -0.12 11.92
C LEU A 135 14.40 -0.89 13.10
N VAL A 136 15.21 -0.23 13.93
CA VAL A 136 16.00 -0.85 14.99
C VAL A 136 15.18 -1.77 15.90
N GLY A 137 15.70 -2.98 16.13
CA GLY A 137 15.07 -4.00 16.99
C GLY A 137 13.90 -4.76 16.36
N ARG A 138 13.60 -4.51 15.06
CA ARG A 138 12.45 -5.13 14.37
C ARG A 138 12.83 -5.96 13.14
N ILE A 139 14.10 -5.99 12.77
CA ILE A 139 14.59 -6.75 11.63
C ILE A 139 15.11 -8.11 12.12
N THR A 140 14.63 -9.19 11.51
CA THR A 140 15.18 -10.55 11.69
C THR A 140 15.81 -10.97 10.38
N ARG A 141 17.14 -10.88 10.31
CA ARG A 141 17.90 -11.30 9.15
C ARG A 141 18.01 -12.81 9.09
N MET A 142 17.61 -13.41 7.98
CA MET A 142 17.51 -14.85 7.80
C MET A 142 18.68 -15.47 7.01
N ASP A 143 19.40 -14.67 6.24
CA ASP A 143 20.57 -15.07 5.47
C ASP A 143 21.87 -14.54 6.11
N SER A 144 22.62 -15.43 6.73
CA SER A 144 23.91 -15.09 7.35
C SER A 144 25.08 -15.04 6.36
N SER A 145 24.89 -15.54 5.14
CA SER A 145 25.98 -15.82 4.19
C SER A 145 26.48 -14.60 3.41
N TYR A 146 25.85 -13.44 3.53
CA TYR A 146 26.22 -12.23 2.79
C TYR A 146 26.77 -11.14 3.72
N ASN A 147 28.03 -11.30 4.13
CA ASN A 147 28.70 -10.36 5.07
C ASN A 147 29.49 -9.23 4.38
N ASN A 148 29.46 -9.12 3.07
CA ASN A 148 30.31 -8.15 2.36
C ASN A 148 29.49 -6.93 1.92
N GLY A 149 29.58 -5.86 2.71
CA GLY A 149 29.09 -4.54 2.33
C GLY A 149 28.09 -3.95 3.32
N GLY A 150 27.98 -2.63 3.29
CA GLY A 150 26.95 -1.85 4.00
C GLY A 150 25.54 -2.26 3.56
N GLY A 151 24.52 -1.72 4.22
CA GLY A 151 23.12 -1.97 3.85
C GLY A 151 22.84 -1.54 2.40
N SER A 152 21.82 -2.12 1.80
CA SER A 152 21.25 -1.66 0.52
C SER A 152 20.30 -0.50 0.78
N GLU A 153 20.45 0.59 0.05
CA GLU A 153 19.52 1.72 0.12
C GLU A 153 18.11 1.27 -0.28
N HIS A 154 18.00 0.46 -1.33
CA HIS A 154 16.73 -0.04 -1.84
C HIS A 154 16.04 -0.99 -0.84
N ALA A 155 16.72 -2.02 -0.34
CA ALA A 155 16.17 -2.96 0.64
C ALA A 155 15.71 -2.24 1.93
N THR A 156 16.48 -1.23 2.37
CA THR A 156 16.15 -0.40 3.54
C THR A 156 14.91 0.44 3.26
N HIS A 157 14.82 1.05 2.07
CA HIS A 157 13.71 1.86 1.63
C HIS A 157 12.40 1.05 1.52
N VAL A 158 12.43 -0.07 0.84
CA VAL A 158 11.29 -1.00 0.68
C VAL A 158 10.79 -1.49 2.04
N THR A 159 11.71 -1.90 2.92
CA THR A 159 11.37 -2.32 4.29
C THR A 159 10.77 -1.17 5.09
N GLY A 160 11.32 0.02 5.00
CA GLY A 160 10.80 1.24 5.63
C GLY A 160 9.39 1.57 5.17
N THR A 161 9.09 1.46 3.87
CA THR A 161 7.75 1.66 3.33
C THR A 161 6.72 0.74 3.98
N MET A 162 7.11 -0.50 4.29
CA MET A 162 6.22 -1.42 5.00
C MET A 162 6.11 -1.12 6.49
N ILE A 163 7.24 -0.85 7.20
CA ILE A 163 7.24 -0.93 8.66
C ILE A 163 7.89 0.25 9.40
N ALA A 164 8.41 1.31 8.74
CA ALA A 164 9.02 2.45 9.44
C ALA A 164 8.10 2.99 10.54
N THR A 165 8.66 3.24 11.74
CA THR A 165 7.90 3.67 12.92
C THR A 165 7.21 5.01 12.75
N GLY A 166 7.72 5.86 11.86
CA GLY A 166 7.24 7.21 11.63
C GLY A 166 7.86 8.24 12.58
N LYS A 167 9.11 8.05 13.00
CA LYS A 167 9.91 9.13 13.62
C LYS A 167 9.97 10.32 12.68
N ASN A 168 10.13 10.07 11.38
CA ASN A 168 9.74 11.02 10.36
C ASN A 168 8.29 10.69 9.92
N PRO A 169 7.29 11.53 10.24
CA PRO A 169 5.90 11.26 9.90
C PRO A 169 5.63 11.10 8.40
N LEU A 170 6.45 11.73 7.54
CA LEU A 170 6.33 11.65 6.09
C LEU A 170 6.84 10.32 5.51
N ALA A 171 7.70 9.61 6.25
CA ALA A 171 8.27 8.32 5.88
C ALA A 171 7.64 7.15 6.66
N LYS A 172 6.50 7.38 7.31
CA LYS A 172 5.83 6.38 8.14
C LYS A 172 5.38 5.17 7.32
N GLY A 173 5.76 3.98 7.74
CA GLY A 173 5.42 2.72 7.10
C GLY A 173 3.96 2.30 7.30
N MET A 174 3.45 1.45 6.42
CA MET A 174 2.06 0.99 6.46
C MET A 174 1.71 0.26 7.75
N ALA A 175 2.51 -0.74 8.14
CA ALA A 175 2.40 -1.52 9.36
C ALA A 175 3.43 -1.02 10.41
N ASN A 176 3.41 0.27 10.72
CA ASN A 176 4.42 1.01 11.48
C ASN A 176 4.65 0.52 12.92
N GLY A 177 3.77 -0.29 13.47
CA GLY A 177 3.87 -0.91 14.81
C GLY A 177 4.34 -2.35 14.81
N LEU A 178 4.61 -2.97 13.64
CA LEU A 178 5.03 -4.38 13.55
C LEU A 178 6.34 -4.61 14.33
N GLN A 179 6.38 -5.65 15.16
CA GLN A 179 7.49 -5.95 16.08
C GLN A 179 8.52 -6.94 15.53
N GLY A 180 8.38 -7.37 14.28
CA GLY A 180 9.36 -8.26 13.62
C GLY A 180 9.00 -8.56 12.18
N ILE A 181 9.98 -8.37 11.28
CA ILE A 181 9.91 -8.74 9.87
C ILE A 181 11.11 -9.61 9.53
N LEU A 182 10.90 -10.63 8.67
CA LEU A 182 11.97 -11.46 8.15
C LEU A 182 12.58 -10.82 6.90
N THR A 183 13.91 -10.70 6.83
CA THR A 183 14.59 -10.07 5.70
C THR A 183 15.59 -11.03 5.05
N TYR A 184 15.61 -11.00 3.72
CA TYR A 184 16.49 -11.76 2.86
C TYR A 184 17.13 -10.85 1.83
N SER A 185 18.42 -11.05 1.56
CA SER A 185 19.07 -10.52 0.38
C SER A 185 18.89 -11.51 -0.76
N ILE A 186 18.40 -11.09 -1.92
CA ILE A 186 18.34 -11.94 -3.10
C ILE A 186 19.75 -12.39 -3.46
N SER A 187 19.92 -13.67 -3.60
CA SER A 187 21.17 -14.30 -3.98
C SER A 187 20.97 -15.09 -5.26
N MET A 188 22.07 -15.44 -5.96
CA MET A 188 22.02 -16.09 -7.26
C MET A 188 21.19 -17.37 -7.20
N GLY A 189 19.91 -17.28 -7.53
CA GLY A 189 19.04 -18.41 -7.86
C GLY A 189 18.42 -19.18 -6.68
N ASP A 190 18.49 -18.72 -5.43
CA ASP A 190 17.94 -19.44 -4.27
C ASP A 190 16.75 -18.76 -3.57
N ASP A 191 16.30 -17.57 -4.07
CA ASP A 191 15.19 -16.84 -3.49
C ASP A 191 13.88 -17.63 -3.46
N ILE A 192 13.57 -18.41 -4.51
CA ILE A 192 12.36 -19.24 -4.55
C ILE A 192 12.44 -20.38 -3.53
N ALA A 193 13.61 -20.98 -3.30
CA ALA A 193 13.79 -21.98 -2.24
C ALA A 193 13.57 -21.38 -0.85
N GLN A 194 14.11 -20.18 -0.59
CA GLN A 194 13.90 -19.44 0.65
C GLN A 194 12.42 -19.09 0.85
N VAL A 195 11.75 -18.60 -0.19
CA VAL A 195 10.31 -18.32 -0.20
C VAL A 195 9.51 -19.57 0.12
N THR A 196 9.86 -20.71 -0.50
CA THR A 196 9.20 -22.01 -0.26
C THR A 196 9.28 -22.40 1.21
N GLU A 197 10.46 -22.28 1.83
CA GLU A 197 10.65 -22.62 3.24
C GLU A 197 9.84 -21.68 4.15
N GLN A 198 9.82 -20.38 3.86
CA GLN A 198 9.16 -19.39 4.71
C GLN A 198 7.65 -19.32 4.50
N SER A 199 7.14 -19.70 3.34
CA SER A 199 5.70 -19.72 3.04
C SER A 199 4.88 -20.59 4.01
N LYS A 200 5.53 -21.53 4.69
CA LYS A 200 4.94 -22.36 5.75
C LYS A 200 4.44 -21.56 6.95
N ASN A 201 5.02 -20.38 7.20
CA ASN A 201 4.79 -19.58 8.39
C ASN A 201 4.42 -18.13 8.11
N LEU A 202 4.80 -17.58 6.95
CA LEU A 202 4.46 -16.21 6.56
C LEU A 202 2.99 -16.10 6.12
N LEU A 203 2.46 -14.90 6.27
CA LEU A 203 1.19 -14.50 5.66
C LEU A 203 1.43 -13.74 4.36
N LEU A 204 2.41 -12.83 4.35
CA LEU A 204 2.76 -12.05 3.17
C LEU A 204 4.28 -11.95 3.02
N SER A 205 4.72 -11.77 1.80
CA SER A 205 6.07 -11.31 1.49
C SER A 205 6.06 -10.27 0.37
N ASN A 206 7.04 -9.35 0.42
CA ASN A 206 7.26 -8.34 -0.59
C ASN A 206 8.49 -8.67 -1.43
N HIS A 207 8.34 -8.56 -2.76
CA HIS A 207 9.37 -8.82 -3.76
C HIS A 207 9.42 -7.66 -4.76
N SER A 208 10.32 -6.72 -4.48
CA SER A 208 10.48 -5.50 -5.29
C SER A 208 11.58 -5.67 -6.34
N TYR A 209 11.54 -6.75 -7.10
CA TYR A 209 12.51 -7.11 -8.15
C TYR A 209 11.88 -8.00 -9.22
N GLY A 210 12.57 -8.16 -10.35
CA GLY A 210 12.17 -9.01 -11.46
C GLY A 210 13.32 -9.26 -12.42
N ASP A 211 13.14 -10.15 -13.42
CA ASP A 211 14.10 -10.35 -14.49
C ASP A 211 14.25 -9.08 -15.31
N GLN A 212 15.48 -8.77 -15.77
CA GLN A 212 15.67 -7.74 -16.79
C GLN A 212 15.16 -8.24 -18.13
N CYS A 213 14.33 -7.45 -18.78
CA CYS A 213 13.69 -7.79 -20.04
C CYS A 213 13.68 -6.60 -21.02
N GLY A 214 13.59 -6.89 -22.30
CA GLY A 214 13.48 -5.89 -23.35
C GLY A 214 14.74 -5.07 -23.53
N TRP A 215 14.57 -3.76 -23.70
CA TRP A 215 15.68 -2.81 -23.82
C TRP A 215 16.14 -2.36 -22.42
N VAL A 216 17.46 -2.42 -22.19
CA VAL A 216 18.10 -1.96 -20.96
C VAL A 216 19.37 -1.19 -21.30
N PHE A 217 19.56 -0.01 -20.71
CA PHE A 217 20.84 0.70 -20.81
C PHE A 217 21.80 0.17 -19.74
N SER A 218 22.85 -0.54 -20.16
CA SER A 218 23.90 -1.02 -19.25
C SER A 218 24.98 0.05 -19.08
N ASN A 219 25.17 0.53 -17.84
CA ASN A 219 26.30 1.41 -17.53
C ASN A 219 27.65 0.67 -17.61
N PHE A 220 27.64 -0.64 -17.34
CA PHE A 220 28.84 -1.47 -17.41
C PHE A 220 29.40 -1.54 -18.84
N TYR A 221 28.52 -1.69 -19.83
CA TYR A 221 28.92 -1.70 -21.25
C TYR A 221 28.89 -0.30 -21.88
N GLY A 222 28.25 0.69 -21.23
CA GLY A 222 28.02 2.03 -21.78
C GLY A 222 27.10 2.03 -23.00
N ALA A 223 26.23 1.01 -23.13
CA ALA A 223 25.43 0.74 -24.32
C ALA A 223 24.02 0.27 -23.98
N TRP A 224 23.10 0.41 -24.95
CA TRP A 224 21.82 -0.27 -24.91
C TRP A 224 22.01 -1.76 -25.19
N VAL A 225 21.41 -2.60 -24.35
CA VAL A 225 21.36 -4.06 -24.52
C VAL A 225 19.93 -4.50 -24.76
N PHE A 226 19.70 -5.31 -25.78
CA PHE A 226 18.43 -6.00 -25.99
C PHE A 226 18.51 -7.39 -25.33
N MET A 227 17.64 -7.64 -24.35
CA MET A 227 17.68 -8.89 -23.54
C MET A 227 16.97 -10.06 -24.22
N GLY A 228 16.17 -9.82 -25.27
CA GLY A 228 15.53 -10.85 -26.08
C GLY A 228 16.51 -11.61 -26.95
N LYS A 229 16.03 -12.67 -27.62
CA LYS A 229 16.84 -13.43 -28.58
C LYS A 229 17.17 -12.58 -29.79
N TYR A 230 18.36 -12.76 -30.34
CA TYR A 230 18.71 -12.13 -31.60
C TYR A 230 17.70 -12.47 -32.70
N GLY A 231 17.19 -11.46 -33.39
CA GLY A 231 16.18 -11.57 -34.45
C GLY A 231 14.72 -11.56 -33.93
N ASP A 232 14.49 -11.47 -32.63
CA ASP A 232 13.15 -11.29 -32.09
C ASP A 232 12.71 -9.82 -32.19
N SER A 233 11.42 -9.61 -32.46
CA SER A 233 10.82 -8.27 -32.48
C SER A 233 10.43 -7.77 -31.10
N VAL A 234 10.23 -8.69 -30.14
CA VAL A 234 9.89 -8.43 -28.72
C VAL A 234 10.64 -9.44 -27.87
N ASP A 235 11.06 -9.03 -26.67
CA ASP A 235 11.66 -9.97 -25.72
C ASP A 235 10.60 -10.99 -25.27
N TYR A 236 10.87 -12.27 -25.51
CA TYR A 236 9.98 -13.37 -25.15
C TYR A 236 9.74 -13.53 -23.65
N ASN A 237 10.57 -12.92 -22.80
CA ASN A 237 10.39 -12.93 -21.35
C ASN A 237 9.23 -12.06 -20.87
N PHE A 238 8.77 -11.12 -21.68
CA PHE A 238 7.60 -10.34 -21.38
C PHE A 238 6.31 -11.16 -21.48
N GLY A 239 5.52 -11.18 -20.42
CA GLY A 239 4.25 -11.92 -20.34
C GLY A 239 4.42 -13.43 -20.13
N TYR A 240 5.64 -13.95 -20.16
CA TYR A 240 5.93 -15.38 -20.21
C TYR A 240 5.72 -16.07 -18.84
N TYR A 241 4.91 -17.15 -18.85
CA TYR A 241 4.74 -18.03 -17.71
C TYR A 241 5.81 -19.12 -17.72
N ASN A 242 6.94 -18.83 -17.09
CA ASN A 242 8.09 -19.73 -17.05
C ASN A 242 7.99 -20.74 -15.87
N ARG A 243 9.01 -21.59 -15.74
CA ARG A 243 9.09 -22.57 -14.63
C ARG A 243 9.03 -21.91 -13.25
N ASP A 244 9.59 -20.72 -13.10
CA ASP A 244 9.58 -20.01 -11.82
C ASP A 244 8.18 -19.53 -11.48
N ALA A 245 7.41 -19.03 -12.47
CA ALA A 245 6.00 -18.68 -12.31
C ALA A 245 5.16 -19.90 -11.89
N ALA A 246 5.37 -21.05 -12.53
CA ALA A 246 4.71 -22.30 -12.16
C ALA A 246 5.08 -22.74 -10.73
N THR A 247 6.36 -22.63 -10.35
CA THR A 247 6.80 -22.97 -8.99
C THR A 247 6.17 -22.05 -7.94
N LEU A 248 6.04 -20.76 -8.22
CA LEU A 248 5.35 -19.82 -7.32
C LEU A 248 3.86 -20.17 -7.16
N ASP A 249 3.22 -20.64 -8.22
CA ASP A 249 1.85 -21.14 -8.13
C ASP A 249 1.74 -22.41 -7.30
N ASP A 250 2.70 -23.34 -7.43
CA ASP A 250 2.78 -24.55 -6.57
C ASP A 250 2.99 -24.19 -5.10
N ILE A 251 3.87 -23.23 -4.80
CA ILE A 251 4.08 -22.73 -3.43
C ILE A 251 2.78 -22.17 -2.87
N ALA A 252 2.12 -21.29 -3.61
CA ALA A 252 0.87 -20.68 -3.17
C ALA A 252 -0.23 -21.72 -2.96
N TYR A 253 -0.34 -22.72 -3.84
CA TYR A 253 -1.31 -23.80 -3.76
C TYR A 253 -1.11 -24.66 -2.50
N ASN A 254 0.14 -24.91 -2.11
CA ASN A 254 0.51 -25.68 -0.93
C ASN A 254 0.60 -24.84 0.36
N ALA A 255 0.59 -23.50 0.25
CA ALA A 255 0.60 -22.55 1.36
C ALA A 255 -0.59 -21.58 1.25
N PRO A 256 -1.84 -22.03 1.45
CA PRO A 256 -3.06 -21.28 1.11
C PRO A 256 -3.29 -19.99 1.91
N TYR A 257 -2.49 -19.73 2.95
CA TYR A 257 -2.51 -18.49 3.73
C TYR A 257 -1.38 -17.53 3.38
N TYR A 258 -0.46 -17.93 2.51
CA TYR A 258 0.69 -17.14 2.11
C TYR A 258 0.43 -16.43 0.78
N LEU A 259 0.55 -15.09 0.76
CA LEU A 259 0.45 -14.25 -0.42
C LEU A 259 1.79 -13.57 -0.72
N ARG A 260 2.39 -13.89 -1.86
CA ARG A 260 3.51 -13.13 -2.43
C ARG A 260 2.97 -11.88 -3.13
N VAL A 261 3.57 -10.71 -2.84
CA VAL A 261 3.31 -9.44 -3.53
C VAL A 261 4.56 -9.04 -4.29
N SER A 262 4.43 -8.81 -5.59
CA SER A 262 5.56 -8.52 -6.49
C SER A 262 5.33 -7.23 -7.28
N ALA A 263 6.41 -6.48 -7.53
CA ALA A 263 6.40 -5.35 -8.44
C ALA A 263 6.13 -5.81 -9.90
N SER A 264 5.41 -5.02 -10.70
CA SER A 264 5.11 -5.38 -12.09
C SER A 264 6.28 -5.17 -13.06
N GLY A 265 7.29 -4.35 -12.69
CA GLY A 265 8.41 -3.97 -13.54
C GLY A 265 8.37 -2.50 -13.98
N ASN A 266 9.53 -1.98 -14.45
CA ASN A 266 9.70 -0.55 -14.77
C ASN A 266 10.31 -0.34 -16.16
N TYR A 267 9.84 -1.08 -17.16
CA TYR A 267 10.51 -1.18 -18.46
C TYR A 267 9.98 -0.20 -19.48
N ARG A 268 8.78 0.36 -19.31
CA ARG A 268 8.07 1.06 -20.36
C ARG A 268 8.66 2.42 -20.77
N ASP A 269 9.56 2.99 -20.01
CA ASP A 269 10.30 4.20 -20.39
C ASP A 269 11.70 3.89 -20.97
N GLU A 270 12.07 2.61 -21.14
CA GLU A 270 13.32 2.15 -21.74
C GLU A 270 13.11 1.62 -23.14
N ASN A 271 13.26 2.48 -24.15
CA ASN A 271 12.86 2.18 -25.52
C ASN A 271 14.03 1.82 -26.45
N GLY A 272 15.23 1.64 -25.92
CA GLY A 272 16.42 1.36 -26.70
C GLY A 272 16.92 2.55 -27.54
N PRO A 273 17.96 2.36 -28.36
CA PRO A 273 18.48 3.39 -29.24
C PRO A 273 17.57 3.58 -30.46
N ALA A 274 17.77 4.65 -31.21
CA ALA A 274 17.07 4.84 -32.49
C ALA A 274 17.36 3.69 -33.49
N VAL A 275 16.42 3.40 -34.39
CA VAL A 275 16.63 2.46 -35.51
C VAL A 275 17.88 2.87 -36.29
N GLY A 276 18.74 1.89 -36.60
CA GLY A 276 20.05 2.10 -37.23
C GLY A 276 21.20 2.46 -36.30
N ALA A 277 20.92 2.85 -35.03
CA ALA A 277 21.96 3.11 -34.05
C ALA A 277 22.50 1.83 -33.40
N THR A 278 23.70 1.88 -32.89
CA THR A 278 24.42 0.75 -32.29
C THR A 278 23.76 0.28 -31.02
N TYR A 279 23.67 -1.03 -30.84
CA TYR A 279 23.20 -1.70 -29.62
C TYR A 279 23.93 -3.04 -29.44
N ASP A 280 23.87 -3.55 -28.21
CA ASP A 280 24.43 -4.85 -27.87
C ASP A 280 23.28 -5.87 -27.69
N TYR A 281 23.56 -7.14 -27.96
CA TYR A 281 22.63 -8.27 -27.77
C TYR A 281 23.41 -9.56 -27.50
N TYR A 282 22.73 -10.54 -26.89
CA TYR A 282 23.31 -11.85 -26.66
C TYR A 282 22.99 -12.80 -27.83
N ASP A 283 24.02 -13.43 -28.43
CA ASP A 283 23.83 -14.48 -29.42
C ASP A 283 23.33 -15.80 -28.79
N SER A 284 23.05 -16.80 -29.61
CA SER A 284 22.57 -18.12 -29.17
C SER A 284 23.50 -18.85 -28.18
N ASN A 285 24.76 -18.43 -28.10
CA ASN A 285 25.74 -18.96 -27.16
C ASN A 285 25.87 -18.09 -25.89
N GLY A 286 25.06 -17.01 -25.77
CA GLY A 286 25.13 -16.05 -24.68
C GLY A 286 26.39 -15.15 -24.72
N VAL A 287 27.00 -14.99 -25.91
CA VAL A 287 28.11 -14.05 -26.12
C VAL A 287 27.54 -12.69 -26.52
N LEU A 288 28.02 -11.62 -25.83
CA LEU A 288 27.63 -10.28 -26.16
C LEU A 288 28.19 -9.90 -27.56
N GLN A 289 27.30 -9.48 -28.42
CA GLN A 289 27.59 -9.02 -29.78
C GLN A 289 27.12 -7.57 -29.92
N GLN A 290 27.70 -6.87 -30.87
CA GLN A 290 27.28 -5.52 -31.21
C GLN A 290 26.72 -5.48 -32.65
N GLY A 291 25.64 -4.73 -32.82
CA GLY A 291 25.00 -4.55 -34.13
C GLY A 291 24.28 -3.21 -34.20
N ASN A 292 23.69 -2.93 -35.34
CA ASN A 292 22.82 -1.78 -35.50
C ASN A 292 21.36 -2.22 -35.37
N ARG A 293 20.58 -1.47 -34.58
CA ARG A 293 19.16 -1.78 -34.34
C ARG A 293 18.41 -1.86 -35.68
N PRO A 294 17.88 -3.04 -36.04
CA PRO A 294 17.06 -3.17 -37.22
C PRO A 294 15.70 -2.51 -37.00
N ASP A 295 15.03 -2.17 -38.10
CA ASP A 295 13.61 -1.90 -38.08
C ASP A 295 12.85 -3.17 -37.66
N GLY A 296 11.88 -3.04 -36.75
CA GLY A 296 11.05 -4.16 -36.32
C GLY A 296 11.31 -4.69 -34.90
N ILE A 297 12.40 -4.29 -34.21
CA ILE A 297 12.49 -4.50 -32.77
C ILE A 297 11.66 -3.42 -32.06
N SER A 298 10.62 -3.86 -31.36
CA SER A 298 9.69 -2.97 -30.64
C SER A 298 10.36 -2.22 -29.50
N ASN A 299 9.82 -1.05 -29.16
CA ASN A 299 10.08 -0.39 -27.90
C ASN A 299 9.45 -1.16 -26.73
N ASN A 300 9.83 -0.80 -25.51
CA ASN A 300 9.19 -1.35 -24.30
C ASN A 300 7.88 -0.59 -23.90
N ASP A 301 7.48 0.44 -24.63
CA ASP A 301 6.36 1.35 -24.26
C ASP A 301 4.96 0.80 -24.58
N GLY A 302 4.87 -0.42 -25.13
CA GLY A 302 3.62 -1.11 -25.44
C GLY A 302 2.96 -1.82 -24.25
N TYR A 303 1.97 -2.64 -24.57
CA TYR A 303 1.40 -3.64 -23.67
C TYR A 303 2.31 -4.86 -23.54
N GLN A 304 2.01 -5.76 -22.58
CA GLN A 304 2.72 -7.02 -22.38
C GLN A 304 4.21 -6.81 -22.02
N THR A 305 4.46 -6.05 -20.94
CA THR A 305 5.82 -5.69 -20.50
C THR A 305 6.14 -6.18 -19.09
N ILE A 306 5.31 -7.04 -18.50
CA ILE A 306 5.55 -7.66 -17.18
C ILE A 306 6.48 -8.85 -17.36
N PRO A 307 7.60 -8.94 -16.60
CA PRO A 307 8.58 -10.00 -16.77
C PRO A 307 8.12 -11.33 -16.16
N THR A 308 8.58 -12.40 -16.73
CA THR A 308 8.49 -13.83 -16.38
C THR A 308 7.67 -14.21 -15.13
N TYR A 309 8.32 -14.50 -14.00
CA TYR A 309 7.65 -15.05 -12.82
C TYR A 309 6.69 -14.09 -12.13
N ASN A 310 6.73 -12.77 -12.44
CA ASN A 310 5.72 -11.81 -12.00
C ASN A 310 4.37 -12.00 -12.73
N ASN A 311 4.32 -12.94 -13.68
CA ASN A 311 3.10 -13.42 -14.36
C ASN A 311 2.45 -14.65 -13.69
N ALA A 312 2.96 -15.14 -12.55
CA ALA A 312 2.32 -16.23 -11.81
C ALA A 312 0.86 -15.85 -11.44
N LYS A 313 -0.05 -16.83 -11.45
CA LYS A 313 -1.49 -16.62 -11.25
C LYS A 313 -1.84 -16.19 -9.83
N ASN A 314 -1.23 -16.86 -8.86
CA ASN A 314 -1.62 -16.79 -7.46
C ASN A 314 -0.95 -15.67 -6.67
N ILE A 315 0.08 -15.03 -7.23
CA ILE A 315 0.71 -13.87 -6.62
C ILE A 315 -0.12 -12.60 -6.88
N LEU A 316 0.15 -11.54 -6.12
CA LEU A 316 -0.40 -10.21 -6.36
C LEU A 316 0.67 -9.33 -6.99
N THR A 317 0.49 -8.99 -8.27
CA THR A 317 1.41 -8.14 -9.05
C THR A 317 0.93 -6.71 -9.02
N VAL A 318 1.84 -5.77 -8.68
CA VAL A 318 1.50 -4.37 -8.39
C VAL A 318 2.16 -3.41 -9.38
N GLY A 319 1.34 -2.62 -10.07
CA GLY A 319 1.76 -1.51 -10.92
C GLY A 319 1.87 -0.20 -10.15
N ALA A 320 2.49 0.82 -10.76
CA ALA A 320 2.77 2.11 -10.15
C ALA A 320 2.01 3.27 -10.78
N ILE A 321 1.33 4.07 -9.96
CA ILE A 321 0.69 5.33 -10.32
C ILE A 321 1.36 6.50 -9.60
N TYR A 322 1.04 7.73 -10.03
CA TYR A 322 1.37 8.94 -9.27
C TYR A 322 0.51 9.04 -8.01
N PRO A 323 1.00 9.71 -6.94
CA PRO A 323 0.27 9.85 -5.68
C PRO A 323 -1.03 10.65 -5.84
N ILE A 324 -2.10 10.20 -5.18
CA ILE A 324 -3.38 10.91 -5.12
C ILE A 324 -3.47 11.66 -3.80
N LYS A 325 -2.77 12.80 -3.72
CA LYS A 325 -2.57 13.59 -2.48
C LYS A 325 -3.87 14.12 -1.84
N SER A 326 -4.88 14.38 -2.66
CA SER A 326 -6.18 14.91 -2.18
C SER A 326 -7.20 13.80 -1.83
N GLY A 327 -6.76 12.51 -1.90
CA GLY A 327 -7.65 11.36 -1.82
C GLY A 327 -8.38 11.09 -3.14
N TYR A 328 -8.72 9.83 -3.36
CA TYR A 328 -9.43 9.37 -4.55
C TYR A 328 -10.88 9.88 -4.58
N THR A 329 -11.32 10.43 -5.71
CA THR A 329 -12.70 10.88 -5.94
C THR A 329 -13.32 10.30 -7.21
N GLN A 330 -12.51 10.00 -8.24
CA GLN A 330 -12.94 9.50 -9.54
C GLN A 330 -11.82 8.73 -10.26
N PRO A 331 -12.12 7.89 -11.26
CA PRO A 331 -11.13 7.07 -11.96
C PRO A 331 -9.96 7.85 -12.56
N SER A 332 -10.19 9.05 -13.07
CA SER A 332 -9.15 9.91 -13.67
C SER A 332 -8.16 10.50 -12.67
N ASP A 333 -8.37 10.34 -11.36
CA ASP A 333 -7.38 10.72 -10.34
C ASP A 333 -6.17 9.76 -10.36
N ALA A 334 -6.36 8.54 -10.90
CA ALA A 334 -5.30 7.58 -11.12
C ALA A 334 -4.51 7.91 -12.38
N VAL A 335 -3.29 8.40 -12.21
CA VAL A 335 -2.37 8.70 -13.32
C VAL A 335 -1.27 7.66 -13.32
N MET A 336 -1.20 6.85 -14.39
CA MET A 336 -0.18 5.81 -14.57
C MET A 336 1.21 6.42 -14.67
N SER A 337 2.20 5.82 -13.98
CA SER A 337 3.61 6.20 -14.16
C SER A 337 4.12 5.79 -15.53
N LYS A 338 5.11 6.52 -16.07
CA LYS A 338 5.65 6.25 -17.42
C LYS A 338 6.36 4.89 -17.52
N PHE A 339 6.96 4.45 -16.42
CA PHE A 339 7.79 3.25 -16.37
C PHE A 339 7.01 1.97 -16.03
N SER A 340 5.83 2.06 -15.37
CA SER A 340 5.11 0.88 -14.89
C SER A 340 4.79 -0.10 -16.01
N SER A 341 5.21 -1.35 -15.84
CA SER A 341 4.90 -2.43 -16.79
C SER A 341 3.42 -2.81 -16.78
N TRP A 342 2.91 -3.17 -17.95
CA TRP A 342 1.51 -3.50 -18.22
C TRP A 342 1.35 -4.94 -18.72
N GLY A 343 0.17 -5.54 -18.49
CA GLY A 343 -0.26 -6.77 -19.14
C GLY A 343 -0.59 -6.57 -20.65
N PRO A 344 -1.25 -7.57 -21.23
CA PRO A 344 -1.61 -8.88 -20.69
C PRO A 344 -0.39 -9.78 -20.41
N THR A 345 -0.64 -10.94 -19.76
CA THR A 345 0.27 -12.08 -19.86
C THR A 345 0.15 -12.74 -21.23
N ASN A 346 1.06 -13.67 -21.58
CA ASN A 346 1.00 -14.37 -22.88
C ASN A 346 -0.31 -15.13 -23.09
N ASP A 347 -0.87 -15.69 -22.03
CA ASP A 347 -2.16 -16.39 -22.06
C ASP A 347 -3.37 -15.43 -21.94
N GLY A 348 -3.15 -14.12 -21.80
CA GLY A 348 -4.19 -13.10 -21.81
C GLY A 348 -4.76 -12.74 -20.44
N ARG A 349 -4.20 -13.27 -19.33
CA ARG A 349 -4.66 -12.93 -17.96
C ARG A 349 -4.42 -11.46 -17.63
N ILE A 350 -5.25 -10.98 -16.71
CA ILE A 350 -5.19 -9.60 -16.19
C ILE A 350 -3.99 -9.46 -15.25
N LYS A 351 -3.03 -8.64 -15.64
CA LYS A 351 -1.94 -8.15 -14.82
C LYS A 351 -1.65 -6.68 -15.22
N PRO A 352 -1.15 -5.83 -14.27
CA PRO A 352 -1.00 -6.10 -12.84
C PRO A 352 -2.35 -6.45 -12.20
N ASP A 353 -2.36 -6.99 -10.97
CA ASP A 353 -3.61 -7.23 -10.25
C ASP A 353 -4.19 -5.91 -9.69
N LEU A 354 -3.33 -5.07 -9.10
CA LEU A 354 -3.67 -3.77 -8.52
C LEU A 354 -2.57 -2.75 -8.81
N VAL A 355 -2.90 -1.48 -8.59
CA VAL A 355 -1.90 -0.40 -8.61
C VAL A 355 -1.86 0.34 -7.27
N GLY A 356 -0.69 0.91 -6.98
CA GLY A 356 -0.44 1.79 -5.84
C GLY A 356 0.48 2.94 -6.19
N ASP A 357 0.66 3.88 -5.27
CA ASP A 357 1.64 4.94 -5.47
C ASP A 357 3.06 4.37 -5.53
N GLY A 358 3.76 4.69 -6.60
CA GLY A 358 5.16 4.31 -6.82
C GLY A 358 6.01 5.47 -7.33
N VAL A 359 5.65 6.74 -7.08
CA VAL A 359 6.35 7.90 -7.62
C VAL A 359 6.70 8.91 -6.52
N TYR A 360 8.00 9.20 -6.36
CA TYR A 360 8.56 10.13 -5.35
C TYR A 360 8.19 9.77 -3.91
N VAL A 361 8.37 8.56 -3.52
CA VAL A 361 8.04 8.07 -2.20
C VAL A 361 9.20 8.25 -1.24
N LEU A 362 8.95 8.84 -0.07
CA LEU A 362 9.94 9.07 0.99
C LEU A 362 10.00 7.89 1.94
N SER A 363 11.17 7.25 2.07
CA SER A 363 11.40 6.22 3.08
C SER A 363 12.82 6.30 3.65
N CYS A 364 13.12 5.49 4.65
CA CYS A 364 14.46 5.40 5.20
C CYS A 364 15.42 4.71 4.22
N VAL A 365 16.68 5.18 4.19
CA VAL A 365 17.76 4.64 3.37
C VAL A 365 19.01 4.39 4.20
N ASN A 366 20.01 3.71 3.63
CA ASN A 366 21.18 3.25 4.35
C ASN A 366 22.37 4.21 4.37
N TYR A 367 22.22 5.48 4.01
CA TYR A 367 23.35 6.42 4.04
C TYR A 367 23.89 6.63 5.46
N ASN A 368 23.00 6.62 6.45
CA ASN A 368 23.26 6.53 7.88
C ASN A 368 21.99 6.11 8.63
N ASP A 369 22.07 5.96 9.96
CA ASP A 369 20.98 5.48 10.80
C ASP A 369 19.73 6.38 10.88
N SER A 370 19.72 7.53 10.21
CA SER A 370 18.64 8.51 10.21
C SER A 370 18.33 9.13 8.85
N SER A 371 18.90 8.58 7.77
CA SER A 371 18.75 9.11 6.42
C SER A 371 17.44 8.69 5.76
N TYR A 372 16.89 9.61 4.96
CA TYR A 372 15.71 9.41 4.15
C TYR A 372 15.94 9.90 2.73
N ASP A 373 15.31 9.29 1.76
CA ASP A 373 15.33 9.73 0.37
C ASP A 373 14.03 9.42 -0.36
N ASN A 374 13.80 10.07 -1.50
CA ASN A 374 12.64 9.90 -2.36
C ASN A 374 13.00 9.10 -3.61
N TYR A 375 12.25 8.07 -3.87
CA TYR A 375 12.52 7.21 -5.01
C TYR A 375 11.26 6.88 -5.83
N SER A 376 11.35 6.35 -7.07
CA SER A 376 10.18 6.01 -7.91
C SER A 376 10.32 4.62 -8.56
N GLY A 377 9.26 3.82 -8.61
CA GLY A 377 9.22 2.47 -9.19
C GLY A 377 8.03 1.65 -8.75
N THR A 378 7.71 0.59 -9.47
CA THR A 378 6.73 -0.42 -9.04
C THR A 378 7.18 -1.16 -7.78
N SER A 379 8.51 -1.19 -7.56
CA SER A 379 9.15 -1.71 -6.35
C SER A 379 8.72 -1.01 -5.06
N GLN A 380 8.04 0.10 -5.18
CA GLN A 380 7.61 0.91 -4.06
C GLN A 380 6.11 0.93 -3.92
N ALA A 381 5.43 0.82 -5.03
CA ALA A 381 4.01 0.50 -5.00
C ALA A 381 3.77 -0.85 -4.29
N ALA A 382 4.58 -1.87 -4.60
CA ALA A 382 4.46 -3.20 -4.00
C ALA A 382 4.53 -3.21 -2.46
N PRO A 383 5.53 -2.63 -1.78
CA PRO A 383 5.58 -2.63 -0.31
C PRO A 383 4.47 -1.81 0.35
N SER A 384 3.96 -0.75 -0.31
CA SER A 384 2.81 -0.02 0.19
C SER A 384 1.56 -0.91 0.22
N ILE A 385 1.31 -1.66 -0.85
CA ILE A 385 0.22 -2.64 -0.92
C ILE A 385 0.44 -3.79 0.06
N THR A 386 1.68 -4.33 0.13
CA THR A 386 2.02 -5.43 1.05
C THR A 386 1.73 -5.08 2.49
N GLY A 387 2.25 -3.94 2.95
CA GLY A 387 2.03 -3.47 4.32
C GLY A 387 0.57 -3.14 4.62
N ALA A 388 -0.17 -2.60 3.64
CA ALA A 388 -1.59 -2.30 3.76
C ALA A 388 -2.44 -3.58 3.89
N LEU A 389 -2.21 -4.58 3.05
CA LEU A 389 -2.89 -5.88 3.13
C LEU A 389 -2.54 -6.64 4.42
N PHE A 390 -1.32 -6.46 4.94
CA PHE A 390 -0.92 -7.03 6.21
C PHE A 390 -1.75 -6.50 7.38
N LEU A 391 -2.17 -5.22 7.36
CA LEU A 391 -3.11 -4.67 8.34
C LEU A 391 -4.50 -5.29 8.25
N LEU A 392 -4.96 -5.70 7.05
CA LEU A 392 -6.23 -6.40 6.89
C LEU A 392 -6.19 -7.80 7.53
N GLN A 393 -5.05 -8.51 7.43
CA GLN A 393 -4.84 -9.78 8.14
C GLN A 393 -4.83 -9.57 9.67
N GLU A 394 -4.19 -8.51 10.15
CA GLU A 394 -4.26 -8.13 11.57
C GLU A 394 -5.70 -7.92 12.01
N TYR A 395 -6.48 -7.13 11.25
CA TYR A 395 -7.85 -6.83 11.59
C TYR A 395 -8.74 -8.08 11.59
N TYR A 396 -8.63 -8.90 10.53
CA TYR A 396 -9.36 -10.15 10.44
C TYR A 396 -9.05 -11.06 11.63
N SER A 397 -7.79 -11.23 11.97
CA SER A 397 -7.38 -12.10 13.09
C SER A 397 -7.89 -11.62 14.45
N ARG A 398 -7.97 -10.29 14.66
CA ARG A 398 -8.59 -9.71 15.88
C ARG A 398 -10.06 -10.09 16.03
N LEU A 399 -10.78 -10.21 14.93
CA LEU A 399 -12.21 -10.54 14.89
C LEU A 399 -12.49 -12.05 14.88
N HIS A 400 -11.51 -12.87 14.49
CA HIS A 400 -11.66 -14.30 14.25
C HIS A 400 -10.76 -15.17 15.17
N SER A 401 -10.60 -14.73 16.44
CA SER A 401 -9.87 -15.50 17.47
C SER A 401 -8.45 -15.89 17.08
N GLY A 402 -7.75 -15.02 16.35
CA GLY A 402 -6.38 -15.23 15.92
C GLY A 402 -6.22 -15.95 14.56
N ASN A 403 -7.29 -16.39 13.92
CA ASN A 403 -7.24 -16.99 12.58
C ASN A 403 -7.05 -15.93 11.49
N PHE A 404 -6.44 -16.35 10.37
CA PHE A 404 -6.14 -15.49 9.23
C PHE A 404 -6.99 -15.87 8.02
N MET A 405 -7.18 -14.90 7.10
CA MET A 405 -7.79 -15.15 5.79
C MET A 405 -6.83 -15.97 4.91
N ARG A 406 -7.40 -16.80 4.03
CA ARG A 406 -6.64 -17.40 2.93
C ARG A 406 -6.04 -16.31 2.03
N ALA A 407 -4.95 -16.62 1.36
CA ALA A 407 -4.30 -15.73 0.38
C ALA A 407 -5.28 -15.30 -0.73
N ALA A 408 -6.08 -16.26 -1.26
CA ALA A 408 -7.13 -15.99 -2.23
C ALA A 408 -8.20 -15.02 -1.70
N THR A 409 -8.58 -15.12 -0.42
CA THR A 409 -9.53 -14.21 0.21
C THR A 409 -8.95 -12.80 0.30
N LEU A 410 -7.71 -12.69 0.74
CA LEU A 410 -7.02 -11.39 0.88
C LEU A 410 -6.81 -10.71 -0.48
N LYS A 411 -6.32 -11.46 -1.49
CA LYS A 411 -6.20 -10.99 -2.88
C LYS A 411 -7.55 -10.56 -3.43
N GLY A 412 -8.55 -11.45 -3.33
CA GLY A 412 -9.92 -11.18 -3.77
C GLY A 412 -10.54 -9.97 -3.08
N LEU A 413 -10.28 -9.76 -1.77
CA LEU A 413 -10.78 -8.61 -1.01
C LEU A 413 -10.14 -7.30 -1.50
N GLY A 414 -8.83 -7.28 -1.72
CA GLY A 414 -8.14 -6.13 -2.30
C GLY A 414 -8.73 -5.74 -3.66
N ILE A 415 -8.95 -6.72 -4.54
CA ILE A 415 -9.56 -6.54 -5.87
C ILE A 415 -11.02 -6.11 -5.75
N HIS A 416 -11.80 -6.78 -4.89
CA HIS A 416 -13.23 -6.51 -4.71
C HIS A 416 -13.52 -5.07 -4.27
N THR A 417 -12.68 -4.52 -3.42
CA THR A 417 -12.86 -3.19 -2.82
C THR A 417 -12.02 -2.11 -3.49
N ALA A 418 -11.26 -2.45 -4.53
CA ALA A 418 -10.47 -1.49 -5.27
C ALA A 418 -11.31 -0.33 -5.82
N ASN A 419 -10.73 0.87 -5.78
CA ASN A 419 -11.23 2.04 -6.48
C ASN A 419 -10.97 1.85 -7.98
N GLU A 420 -11.95 2.19 -8.80
CA GLU A 420 -11.85 2.15 -10.25
C GLU A 420 -10.71 3.05 -10.75
N ALA A 421 -10.03 2.62 -11.80
CA ALA A 421 -8.97 3.39 -12.45
C ALA A 421 -9.03 3.18 -13.97
N GLY A 422 -8.50 4.12 -14.72
CA GLY A 422 -8.56 4.03 -16.18
C GLY A 422 -9.77 4.73 -16.80
N GLY A 423 -9.92 4.56 -18.10
CA GLY A 423 -10.90 5.29 -18.92
C GLY A 423 -12.26 4.62 -19.08
N SER A 424 -12.42 3.37 -18.60
CA SER A 424 -13.64 2.56 -18.78
C SER A 424 -13.92 1.74 -17.53
N PRO A 425 -15.19 1.41 -17.24
CA PRO A 425 -15.53 0.55 -16.12
C PRO A 425 -14.98 -0.87 -16.25
N GLY A 426 -14.57 -1.45 -15.11
CA GLY A 426 -14.02 -2.79 -15.02
C GLY A 426 -12.51 -2.83 -15.15
N PRO A 427 -11.90 -4.03 -15.12
CA PRO A 427 -10.45 -4.16 -15.19
C PRO A 427 -9.88 -3.74 -16.54
N ASP A 428 -8.59 -3.39 -16.58
CA ASP A 428 -7.80 -3.20 -17.77
C ASP A 428 -6.36 -3.72 -17.59
N TYR A 429 -5.57 -3.76 -18.66
CA TYR A 429 -4.19 -4.24 -18.59
C TYR A 429 -3.16 -3.21 -18.11
N GLN A 430 -3.58 -1.98 -17.80
CA GLN A 430 -2.71 -0.92 -17.29
C GLN A 430 -2.83 -0.84 -15.77
N PHE A 431 -4.07 -0.72 -15.25
CA PHE A 431 -4.38 -0.54 -13.84
C PHE A 431 -4.85 -1.83 -13.15
N GLY A 432 -4.96 -2.94 -13.89
CA GLY A 432 -5.54 -4.17 -13.37
C GLY A 432 -6.98 -3.97 -12.91
N TRP A 433 -7.27 -4.34 -11.65
CA TRP A 433 -8.59 -4.14 -11.03
C TRP A 433 -8.73 -2.77 -10.33
N GLY A 434 -7.72 -1.89 -10.46
CA GLY A 434 -7.72 -0.55 -9.90
C GLY A 434 -6.81 -0.35 -8.70
N ILE A 435 -7.09 0.70 -7.90
CA ILE A 435 -6.28 1.14 -6.76
C ILE A 435 -6.80 0.48 -5.49
N LEU A 436 -5.93 -0.15 -4.69
CA LEU A 436 -6.31 -0.69 -3.38
C LEU A 436 -7.03 0.36 -2.54
N ASN A 437 -8.19 0.02 -1.97
CA ASN A 437 -8.86 0.82 -0.95
C ASN A 437 -8.93 0.05 0.37
N ASN A 438 -7.93 0.31 1.21
CA ASN A 438 -7.75 -0.43 2.46
C ASN A 438 -8.86 -0.15 3.48
N GLN A 439 -9.49 1.04 3.42
CA GLN A 439 -10.61 1.40 4.28
C GLN A 439 -11.87 0.58 3.93
N LEU A 440 -12.22 0.51 2.63
CA LEU A 440 -13.38 -0.29 2.19
C LEU A 440 -13.17 -1.78 2.45
N ALA A 441 -11.93 -2.27 2.29
CA ALA A 441 -11.59 -3.65 2.62
C ALA A 441 -11.78 -3.96 4.12
N ALA A 442 -11.34 -3.07 5.00
CA ALA A 442 -11.58 -3.21 6.43
C ALA A 442 -13.07 -3.11 6.81
N GLU A 443 -13.83 -2.24 6.15
CA GLU A 443 -15.30 -2.16 6.32
C GLU A 443 -15.96 -3.50 5.93
N ALA A 444 -15.57 -4.08 4.82
CA ALA A 444 -16.11 -5.37 4.38
C ALA A 444 -15.85 -6.49 5.41
N ILE A 445 -14.63 -6.56 5.98
CA ILE A 445 -14.31 -7.48 7.08
C ILE A 445 -15.19 -7.22 8.30
N LYS A 446 -15.33 -5.96 8.73
CA LYS A 446 -16.13 -5.57 9.90
C LYS A 446 -17.57 -6.00 9.76
N VAL A 447 -18.20 -5.67 8.63
CA VAL A 447 -19.61 -5.93 8.37
C VAL A 447 -19.87 -7.43 8.23
N SER A 448 -19.07 -8.16 7.45
CA SER A 448 -19.24 -9.60 7.27
C SER A 448 -19.13 -10.36 8.61
N ASN A 449 -18.19 -9.97 9.47
CA ASN A 449 -18.04 -10.56 10.80
C ASN A 449 -19.21 -10.22 11.72
N SER A 450 -19.63 -8.95 11.79
CA SER A 450 -20.70 -8.50 12.71
C SER A 450 -22.06 -9.12 12.37
N THR A 451 -22.32 -9.34 11.09
CA THR A 451 -23.55 -9.95 10.58
C THR A 451 -23.45 -11.47 10.40
N LYS A 452 -22.28 -12.07 10.68
CA LYS A 452 -21.99 -13.50 10.45
C LYS A 452 -22.37 -13.94 9.04
N ASN A 453 -22.07 -13.12 8.04
CA ASN A 453 -22.38 -13.37 6.63
C ASN A 453 -23.87 -13.65 6.35
N ALA A 454 -24.79 -13.01 7.09
CA ALA A 454 -26.22 -13.11 6.81
C ALA A 454 -26.53 -12.69 5.36
N THR A 455 -27.51 -13.30 4.73
CA THR A 455 -27.90 -12.99 3.33
C THR A 455 -28.40 -11.56 3.13
N THR A 456 -28.75 -10.86 4.21
CA THR A 456 -29.12 -9.44 4.24
C THR A 456 -27.94 -8.52 4.53
N SER A 457 -26.73 -9.05 4.74
CA SER A 457 -25.53 -8.25 5.03
C SER A 457 -25.10 -7.45 3.82
N LYS A 458 -24.70 -6.19 4.02
CA LYS A 458 -24.08 -5.36 2.97
C LYS A 458 -22.82 -5.99 2.39
N HIS A 459 -21.99 -6.62 3.22
CA HIS A 459 -20.80 -7.34 2.80
C HIS A 459 -20.82 -8.78 3.32
N ILE A 460 -20.45 -9.70 2.44
CA ILE A 460 -20.35 -11.13 2.75
C ILE A 460 -18.98 -11.63 2.26
N ILE A 461 -18.26 -12.36 3.12
CA ILE A 461 -16.99 -13.01 2.80
C ILE A 461 -17.15 -14.50 3.12
N VAL A 462 -17.03 -15.35 2.10
CA VAL A 462 -17.15 -16.81 2.23
C VAL A 462 -15.84 -17.46 1.79
N GLU A 463 -15.31 -18.35 2.60
CA GLU A 463 -14.27 -19.31 2.25
C GLU A 463 -14.90 -20.70 2.23
N ASP A 464 -14.91 -21.35 1.06
CA ASP A 464 -15.56 -22.64 0.89
C ASP A 464 -14.75 -23.58 -0.03
N LEU A 465 -15.25 -24.75 -0.29
CA LEU A 465 -14.65 -25.80 -1.10
C LEU A 465 -15.64 -26.29 -2.15
N LEU A 466 -15.27 -26.20 -3.43
CA LEU A 466 -16.04 -26.77 -4.53
C LEU A 466 -15.50 -28.18 -4.83
N THR A 467 -16.39 -29.14 -5.01
CA THR A 467 -16.06 -30.50 -5.46
C THR A 467 -16.57 -30.72 -6.88
N ASN A 468 -15.96 -31.69 -7.58
CA ASN A 468 -16.38 -32.05 -8.95
C ASN A 468 -17.88 -32.23 -9.07
N ALA A 469 -18.47 -31.68 -10.13
CA ALA A 469 -19.89 -31.76 -10.48
C ALA A 469 -20.84 -31.14 -9.44
N GLN A 470 -20.32 -30.41 -8.46
CA GLN A 470 -21.13 -29.62 -7.53
C GLN A 470 -21.20 -28.17 -7.97
N THR A 471 -22.31 -27.51 -7.61
CA THR A 471 -22.45 -26.06 -7.75
C THR A 471 -22.74 -25.50 -6.37
N TYR A 472 -21.88 -24.58 -5.91
CA TYR A 472 -22.22 -23.74 -4.77
C TYR A 472 -23.34 -22.79 -5.21
N SER A 473 -24.41 -22.67 -4.42
CA SER A 473 -25.53 -21.80 -4.73
C SER A 473 -26.03 -21.10 -3.47
N LYS A 474 -26.16 -19.78 -3.52
CA LYS A 474 -26.68 -18.98 -2.40
C LYS A 474 -27.61 -17.90 -2.93
N THR A 475 -28.84 -17.89 -2.40
CA THR A 475 -29.84 -16.88 -2.74
C THR A 475 -29.87 -15.78 -1.70
N PHE A 476 -29.98 -14.53 -2.13
CA PHE A 476 -30.11 -13.36 -1.28
C PHE A 476 -31.11 -12.37 -1.87
N THR A 477 -31.66 -11.52 -1.01
CA THR A 477 -32.57 -10.45 -1.40
C THR A 477 -31.92 -9.11 -1.14
N ALA A 478 -31.85 -8.25 -2.15
CA ALA A 478 -31.23 -6.94 -2.04
C ALA A 478 -31.94 -6.07 -0.99
N THR A 479 -31.16 -5.57 -0.04
CA THR A 479 -31.66 -4.73 1.06
C THR A 479 -31.80 -3.26 0.68
N GLY A 480 -31.16 -2.84 -0.42
CA GLY A 480 -31.20 -1.48 -0.97
C GLY A 480 -31.18 -1.48 -2.49
N SER A 481 -31.22 -0.29 -3.08
CA SER A 481 -31.10 -0.08 -4.53
C SER A 481 -29.74 0.48 -4.88
N GLY A 482 -29.14 0.06 -6.01
CA GLY A 482 -27.83 0.52 -6.48
C GLY A 482 -26.97 -0.58 -7.09
N LYS A 483 -25.67 -0.55 -6.82
CA LYS A 483 -24.70 -1.48 -7.40
C LYS A 483 -24.53 -2.74 -6.53
N LEU A 484 -24.55 -3.89 -7.18
CA LEU A 484 -24.18 -5.18 -6.61
C LEU A 484 -22.88 -5.65 -7.24
N LYS A 485 -21.93 -6.09 -6.42
CA LYS A 485 -20.64 -6.62 -6.87
C LYS A 485 -20.40 -7.96 -6.20
N ALA A 486 -20.05 -8.99 -6.97
CA ALA A 486 -19.53 -10.25 -6.45
C ALA A 486 -18.16 -10.52 -7.08
N THR A 487 -17.23 -11.01 -6.27
CA THR A 487 -15.88 -11.40 -6.71
C THR A 487 -15.60 -12.81 -6.22
N LEU A 488 -15.20 -13.68 -7.14
CA LEU A 488 -14.69 -15.02 -6.89
C LEU A 488 -13.17 -14.97 -7.04
N SER A 489 -12.43 -15.57 -6.11
CA SER A 489 -10.97 -15.69 -6.16
C SER A 489 -10.54 -17.05 -5.63
N TRP A 490 -9.57 -17.66 -6.29
CA TRP A 490 -9.02 -18.96 -5.83
C TRP A 490 -7.54 -19.07 -6.11
N THR A 491 -6.88 -19.90 -5.31
CA THR A 491 -5.50 -20.31 -5.56
C THR A 491 -5.52 -21.51 -6.48
N ASP A 492 -5.18 -21.32 -7.74
CA ASP A 492 -5.22 -22.33 -8.79
C ASP A 492 -3.96 -23.20 -8.78
N PRO A 493 -4.01 -24.52 -9.08
CA PRO A 493 -2.82 -25.32 -9.29
C PRO A 493 -1.88 -24.71 -10.32
N ALA A 494 -0.57 -25.04 -10.26
CA ALA A 494 0.39 -24.59 -11.28
C ALA A 494 -0.04 -25.03 -12.69
N GLY A 495 0.05 -24.11 -13.64
CA GLY A 495 -0.17 -24.39 -15.07
C GLY A 495 0.98 -25.17 -15.69
N PRO A 496 0.80 -25.69 -16.91
CA PRO A 496 1.86 -26.35 -17.64
C PRO A 496 2.99 -25.35 -17.99
N VAL A 497 4.23 -25.74 -17.70
CA VAL A 497 5.39 -24.93 -18.14
C VAL A 497 5.49 -25.00 -19.66
N THR A 498 5.30 -23.88 -20.34
CA THR A 498 5.45 -23.79 -21.79
C THR A 498 6.92 -23.83 -22.20
N VAL A 499 7.23 -24.44 -23.34
CA VAL A 499 8.60 -24.50 -23.86
C VAL A 499 8.93 -23.16 -24.54
N VAL A 500 10.15 -22.70 -24.40
CA VAL A 500 10.69 -21.40 -24.86
C VAL A 500 10.41 -21.07 -26.34
N ASP A 501 10.17 -22.06 -27.21
CA ASP A 501 9.85 -21.86 -28.64
C ASP A 501 8.40 -21.44 -28.90
N SER A 502 7.55 -21.40 -27.88
CA SER A 502 6.15 -20.97 -28.02
C SER A 502 6.01 -19.46 -27.78
N LYS A 503 6.80 -18.66 -28.51
CA LYS A 503 6.70 -17.20 -28.47
C LYS A 503 5.24 -16.74 -28.53
N ASN A 504 4.82 -16.03 -27.48
CA ASN A 504 3.52 -15.38 -27.42
C ASN A 504 2.33 -16.27 -27.84
N LYS A 505 2.43 -17.59 -27.67
CA LYS A 505 1.26 -18.47 -27.87
C LYS A 505 0.35 -18.32 -26.66
N PRO A 506 -0.92 -18.00 -26.85
CA PRO A 506 -1.91 -17.93 -25.78
C PRO A 506 -2.28 -19.35 -25.33
N ILE A 507 -1.36 -20.01 -24.59
CA ILE A 507 -1.66 -21.29 -23.93
C ILE A 507 -2.24 -20.94 -22.58
N ALA A 508 -3.49 -21.35 -22.33
CA ALA A 508 -4.16 -21.10 -21.06
C ALA A 508 -3.41 -21.79 -19.91
N GLU A 509 -3.03 -21.01 -18.92
CA GLU A 509 -2.32 -21.46 -17.73
C GLU A 509 -3.29 -21.79 -16.58
N LEU A 510 -4.56 -21.45 -16.72
CA LEU A 510 -5.62 -21.78 -15.75
C LEU A 510 -5.88 -23.30 -15.78
N VAL A 511 -5.83 -23.93 -14.60
CA VAL A 511 -5.98 -25.38 -14.43
C VAL A 511 -7.39 -25.74 -13.98
N ASN A 512 -7.87 -25.09 -12.90
CA ASN A 512 -9.24 -25.25 -12.40
C ASN A 512 -10.05 -24.01 -12.78
N ASP A 513 -10.81 -24.11 -13.86
CA ASP A 513 -11.65 -23.02 -14.38
C ASP A 513 -12.97 -22.97 -13.59
N LEU A 514 -13.05 -22.05 -12.61
CA LEU A 514 -14.24 -21.80 -11.83
C LEU A 514 -15.06 -20.66 -12.44
N ASP A 515 -16.37 -20.80 -12.42
CA ASP A 515 -17.35 -19.84 -12.94
C ASP A 515 -18.11 -19.13 -11.82
N LEU A 516 -18.16 -17.79 -11.85
CA LEU A 516 -19.07 -16.98 -11.05
C LEU A 516 -20.24 -16.50 -11.91
N ARG A 517 -21.45 -16.82 -11.49
CA ARG A 517 -22.69 -16.34 -12.15
C ARG A 517 -23.62 -15.74 -11.11
N ILE A 518 -24.31 -14.66 -11.47
CA ILE A 518 -25.45 -14.15 -10.71
C ILE A 518 -26.69 -14.26 -11.59
N ILE A 519 -27.76 -14.84 -11.02
CA ILE A 519 -29.00 -15.13 -11.74
C ILE A 519 -30.15 -14.37 -11.10
N LYS A 520 -30.95 -13.67 -11.93
CA LYS A 520 -32.21 -13.04 -11.51
C LYS A 520 -33.28 -13.35 -12.55
N ASN A 521 -34.39 -13.98 -12.12
CA ASN A 521 -35.53 -14.26 -12.99
C ASN A 521 -35.15 -14.97 -14.31
N GLY A 522 -34.22 -15.92 -14.27
CA GLY A 522 -33.71 -16.63 -15.44
C GLY A 522 -32.67 -15.86 -16.28
N VAL A 523 -32.37 -14.61 -15.96
CA VAL A 523 -31.31 -13.84 -16.62
C VAL A 523 -29.99 -14.06 -15.88
N THR A 524 -28.94 -14.46 -16.61
CA THR A 524 -27.60 -14.69 -16.09
C THR A 524 -26.71 -13.46 -16.34
N TYR A 525 -26.04 -13.00 -15.29
CA TYR A 525 -25.04 -11.94 -15.33
C TYR A 525 -23.66 -12.57 -15.25
N TYR A 526 -22.78 -12.17 -16.19
CA TYR A 526 -21.45 -12.71 -16.41
C TYR A 526 -20.37 -11.80 -15.83
N PRO A 527 -19.18 -12.35 -15.52
CA PRO A 527 -18.04 -11.56 -15.07
C PRO A 527 -17.45 -10.65 -16.17
N TRP A 528 -16.52 -9.82 -15.76
CA TRP A 528 -15.69 -9.04 -16.67
C TRP A 528 -14.69 -9.93 -17.41
N VAL A 529 -14.47 -9.63 -18.71
CA VAL A 529 -13.47 -10.24 -19.55
C VAL A 529 -12.75 -9.18 -20.37
N LEU A 530 -11.45 -9.40 -20.63
CA LEU A 530 -10.64 -8.57 -21.51
C LEU A 530 -10.33 -9.33 -22.81
N ASN A 531 -10.02 -8.59 -23.87
CA ASN A 531 -9.58 -9.15 -25.15
C ASN A 531 -8.07 -8.94 -25.32
N PRO A 532 -7.22 -9.97 -25.13
CA PRO A 532 -5.77 -9.81 -25.26
C PRO A 532 -5.32 -9.46 -26.68
N ALA A 533 -6.12 -9.74 -27.70
CA ALA A 533 -5.81 -9.35 -29.09
C ALA A 533 -5.99 -7.83 -29.34
N VAL A 534 -6.76 -7.16 -28.48
CA VAL A 534 -6.96 -5.70 -28.50
C VAL A 534 -6.82 -5.17 -27.08
N PRO A 535 -5.62 -5.15 -26.51
CA PRO A 535 -5.40 -4.93 -25.07
C PRO A 535 -5.82 -3.54 -24.58
N ALA A 536 -5.98 -2.57 -25.47
CA ALA A 536 -6.50 -1.24 -25.17
C ALA A 536 -8.04 -1.16 -25.11
N ALA A 537 -8.74 -2.25 -25.49
CA ALA A 537 -10.21 -2.25 -25.49
C ALA A 537 -10.75 -2.30 -24.05
N ALA A 538 -11.90 -1.65 -23.83
CA ALA A 538 -12.63 -1.72 -22.59
C ALA A 538 -13.05 -3.16 -22.27
N ALA A 539 -13.11 -3.50 -20.97
CA ALA A 539 -13.64 -4.77 -20.50
C ALA A 539 -15.12 -4.97 -20.93
N THR A 540 -15.46 -6.19 -21.23
CA THR A 540 -16.83 -6.60 -21.57
C THR A 540 -17.36 -7.63 -20.58
N LYS A 541 -18.63 -8.02 -20.70
CA LYS A 541 -19.21 -9.10 -19.88
C LYS A 541 -19.22 -10.39 -20.67
N GLY A 542 -18.65 -11.45 -20.11
CA GLY A 542 -18.53 -12.72 -20.80
C GLY A 542 -18.05 -13.84 -19.89
N ASP A 543 -17.76 -14.97 -20.49
CA ASP A 543 -17.20 -16.14 -19.83
C ASP A 543 -15.69 -15.96 -19.70
N ASN A 544 -15.18 -15.82 -18.47
CA ASN A 544 -13.75 -15.70 -18.21
C ASN A 544 -13.14 -17.10 -18.05
N VAL A 545 -12.24 -17.47 -18.93
CA VAL A 545 -11.56 -18.78 -18.96
C VAL A 545 -10.05 -18.66 -18.73
N LEU A 546 -9.58 -17.47 -18.32
CA LEU A 546 -8.16 -17.16 -18.23
C LEU A 546 -7.72 -16.88 -16.80
N ASP A 547 -8.52 -16.12 -16.04
CA ASP A 547 -8.13 -15.59 -14.74
C ASP A 547 -8.64 -16.45 -13.59
N ASN A 548 -7.88 -16.57 -12.52
CA ASN A 548 -8.30 -17.16 -11.25
C ASN A 548 -8.96 -16.11 -10.31
N VAL A 549 -9.50 -15.08 -10.92
CA VAL A 549 -10.36 -14.07 -10.30
C VAL A 549 -11.47 -13.70 -11.27
N GLU A 550 -12.72 -13.80 -10.83
CA GLU A 550 -13.87 -13.35 -11.58
C GLU A 550 -14.68 -12.30 -10.82
N GLN A 551 -15.19 -11.29 -11.51
CA GLN A 551 -16.02 -10.26 -10.87
C GLN A 551 -17.26 -9.96 -11.72
N VAL A 552 -18.44 -10.17 -11.11
CA VAL A 552 -19.74 -9.79 -11.67
C VAL A 552 -20.20 -8.49 -11.01
N VAL A 553 -20.61 -7.52 -11.85
CA VAL A 553 -21.16 -6.24 -11.40
C VAL A 553 -22.50 -6.01 -12.07
N ILE A 554 -23.53 -5.68 -11.26
CA ILE A 554 -24.86 -5.27 -11.68
C ILE A 554 -25.10 -3.85 -11.16
N ASP A 555 -25.22 -2.88 -12.07
CA ASP A 555 -25.26 -1.46 -11.70
C ASP A 555 -26.63 -1.01 -11.15
N ASN A 556 -27.74 -1.64 -11.58
CA ASN A 556 -29.09 -1.22 -11.25
C ASN A 556 -29.86 -2.37 -10.58
N VAL A 557 -29.61 -2.56 -9.30
CA VAL A 557 -30.36 -3.47 -8.43
C VAL A 557 -31.44 -2.66 -7.71
N ASN A 558 -32.64 -3.21 -7.58
CA ASN A 558 -33.71 -2.62 -6.77
C ASN A 558 -33.83 -3.34 -5.43
N LYS A 559 -34.16 -2.59 -4.38
CA LYS A 559 -34.54 -3.16 -3.08
C LYS A 559 -35.67 -4.18 -3.23
N GLY A 560 -35.48 -5.35 -2.63
CA GLY A 560 -36.43 -6.45 -2.72
C GLY A 560 -36.21 -7.43 -3.89
N ASP A 561 -35.31 -7.09 -4.83
CA ASP A 561 -34.91 -8.03 -5.88
C ASP A 561 -34.21 -9.25 -5.29
N THR A 562 -34.54 -10.43 -5.77
CA THR A 562 -33.89 -11.68 -5.34
C THR A 562 -32.93 -12.17 -6.41
N TYR A 563 -31.71 -12.51 -5.98
CA TYR A 563 -30.63 -12.99 -6.80
C TYR A 563 -30.09 -14.31 -6.28
N THR A 564 -29.62 -15.15 -7.18
CA THR A 564 -28.90 -16.38 -6.84
C THR A 564 -27.45 -16.25 -7.34
N ILE A 565 -26.47 -16.35 -6.44
CA ILE A 565 -25.05 -16.48 -6.78
C ILE A 565 -24.76 -17.96 -6.96
N GLN A 566 -24.04 -18.28 -8.03
CA GLN A 566 -23.54 -19.63 -8.28
C GLN A 566 -22.04 -19.61 -8.51
N VAL A 567 -21.35 -20.61 -7.93
CA VAL A 567 -19.97 -20.96 -8.26
C VAL A 567 -19.96 -22.39 -8.75
N SER A 568 -19.48 -22.59 -9.97
CA SER A 568 -19.36 -23.91 -10.60
C SER A 568 -17.95 -24.08 -11.19
N ASN A 569 -17.65 -25.23 -11.77
CA ASN A 569 -16.42 -25.47 -12.49
C ASN A 569 -16.70 -25.98 -13.90
N LYS A 570 -15.82 -25.63 -14.85
CA LYS A 570 -15.75 -26.26 -16.17
C LYS A 570 -14.86 -27.50 -16.10
N GLY A 571 -15.30 -28.57 -16.76
CA GLY A 571 -14.52 -29.81 -16.81
C GLY A 571 -14.35 -30.48 -15.44
N THR A 572 -13.19 -31.11 -15.22
CA THR A 572 -12.86 -31.85 -14.00
C THR A 572 -11.79 -31.09 -13.21
N LEU A 573 -12.07 -30.82 -11.94
CA LEU A 573 -11.12 -30.18 -11.04
C LEU A 573 -9.88 -31.07 -10.82
N ASN A 574 -8.71 -30.51 -11.00
CA ASN A 574 -7.45 -31.16 -10.62
C ASN A 574 -7.47 -31.39 -9.10
N GLY A 575 -7.20 -32.62 -8.66
CA GLY A 575 -7.32 -32.99 -7.25
C GLY A 575 -8.76 -33.21 -6.76
N GLY A 576 -9.77 -33.11 -7.64
CA GLY A 576 -11.19 -33.39 -7.31
C GLY A 576 -11.91 -32.29 -6.54
N THR A 577 -11.17 -31.31 -6.03
CA THR A 577 -11.70 -30.19 -5.23
C THR A 577 -10.93 -28.90 -5.50
N GLN A 578 -11.60 -27.74 -5.34
CA GLN A 578 -10.98 -26.43 -5.40
C GLN A 578 -11.52 -25.54 -4.28
N ALA A 579 -10.64 -25.09 -3.40
CA ALA A 579 -10.98 -24.07 -2.41
C ALA A 579 -11.14 -22.72 -3.11
N PHE A 580 -12.18 -21.98 -2.73
CA PHE A 580 -12.47 -20.66 -3.29
C PHE A 580 -12.86 -19.66 -2.20
N SER A 581 -12.78 -18.39 -2.56
CA SER A 581 -13.22 -17.26 -1.75
C SER A 581 -14.25 -16.46 -2.56
N LEU A 582 -15.41 -16.24 -1.98
CA LEU A 582 -16.49 -15.45 -2.58
C LEU A 582 -16.75 -14.21 -1.73
N LEU A 583 -16.65 -13.06 -2.36
CA LEU A 583 -16.91 -11.76 -1.76
C LEU A 583 -18.13 -11.15 -2.43
N LEU A 584 -19.06 -10.63 -1.63
CA LEU A 584 -20.27 -9.97 -2.12
C LEU A 584 -20.41 -8.62 -1.43
N THR A 585 -20.67 -7.58 -2.22
CA THR A 585 -21.18 -6.29 -1.75
C THR A 585 -22.53 -6.06 -2.43
N GLN A 586 -23.58 -5.98 -1.62
CA GLN A 586 -24.92 -5.61 -2.09
C GLN A 586 -25.26 -4.17 -1.69
N PRO A 587 -26.15 -3.50 -2.45
CA PRO A 587 -26.60 -2.18 -2.03
C PRO A 587 -27.33 -2.30 -0.70
N GLY A 588 -26.90 -1.52 0.30
CA GLY A 588 -27.65 -1.31 1.53
C GLY A 588 -28.78 -0.31 1.33
N ASP A 589 -29.63 -0.12 2.30
CA ASP A 589 -30.51 1.07 2.34
C ASP A 589 -29.59 2.30 2.38
N THR A 590 -29.40 2.89 1.22
CA THR A 590 -28.59 4.10 1.10
C THR A 590 -29.40 5.31 1.50
N ALA A 591 -29.39 5.65 2.76
CA ALA A 591 -29.09 7.06 3.00
C ALA A 591 -27.69 7.26 2.42
N LEU A 592 -27.56 8.11 1.39
CA LEU A 592 -26.26 8.40 0.79
C LEU A 592 -25.27 8.74 1.91
N PRO A 593 -24.10 8.08 2.01
CA PRO A 593 -23.15 8.37 3.07
C PRO A 593 -22.82 9.84 3.08
N LEU A 594 -22.64 10.42 4.26
CA LEU A 594 -22.14 11.77 4.37
C LEU A 594 -20.88 11.92 3.52
N LYS A 595 -20.85 12.90 2.65
CA LYS A 595 -19.64 13.31 1.93
C LYS A 595 -19.04 14.51 2.66
N LEU A 596 -17.94 14.31 3.37
CA LEU A 596 -17.12 15.42 3.87
C LEU A 596 -16.32 15.99 2.69
N ILE A 597 -16.75 17.15 2.19
CA ILE A 597 -16.13 17.82 1.03
C ILE A 597 -14.81 18.47 1.43
N SER A 598 -14.77 19.10 2.62
CA SER A 598 -13.56 19.70 3.16
C SER A 598 -13.62 19.83 4.67
N PHE A 599 -12.48 19.72 5.31
CA PHE A 599 -12.25 20.12 6.71
C PHE A 599 -10.93 20.88 6.78
N LYS A 600 -10.94 22.09 7.32
CA LYS A 600 -9.76 22.95 7.41
C LYS A 600 -9.67 23.58 8.79
N ALA A 601 -8.44 23.63 9.32
CA ALA A 601 -8.08 24.38 10.51
C ALA A 601 -7.16 25.54 10.10
N THR A 602 -7.50 26.76 10.48
CA THR A 602 -6.75 27.96 10.09
C THR A 602 -6.51 28.84 11.31
N LEU A 603 -5.26 29.27 11.52
CA LEU A 603 -4.93 30.24 12.55
C LEU A 603 -5.45 31.61 12.14
N VAL A 604 -6.31 32.19 12.97
CA VAL A 604 -6.88 33.52 12.81
C VAL A 604 -6.59 34.32 14.07
N SER A 605 -5.67 35.26 13.99
CA SER A 605 -5.16 35.99 15.15
C SER A 605 -4.63 35.08 16.27
N ASN A 606 -5.34 34.93 17.37
CA ASN A 606 -4.98 34.09 18.54
C ASN A 606 -5.90 32.89 18.71
N SER A 607 -6.72 32.55 17.73
CA SER A 607 -7.60 31.37 17.76
C SER A 607 -7.44 30.54 16.50
N VAL A 608 -7.82 29.26 16.57
CA VAL A 608 -7.94 28.41 15.38
C VAL A 608 -9.40 28.37 14.96
N GLN A 609 -9.66 28.79 13.75
CA GLN A 609 -10.96 28.61 13.09
C GLN A 609 -11.01 27.27 12.38
N LEU A 610 -12.02 26.46 12.68
CA LEU A 610 -12.31 25.19 12.06
C LEU A 610 -13.51 25.37 11.14
N LYS A 611 -13.34 25.05 9.85
CA LYS A 611 -14.41 25.10 8.85
C LYS A 611 -14.53 23.76 8.15
N TRP A 612 -15.77 23.29 7.95
CA TRP A 612 -16.01 22.12 7.12
C TRP A 612 -17.24 22.28 6.25
N VAL A 613 -17.21 21.55 5.16
CA VAL A 613 -18.31 21.49 4.19
C VAL A 613 -18.65 20.01 3.98
N THR A 614 -19.92 19.73 4.04
CA THR A 614 -20.48 18.38 3.88
C THR A 614 -21.53 18.38 2.78
N ALA A 615 -21.87 17.18 2.29
CA ALA A 615 -23.07 16.93 1.50
C ALA A 615 -23.71 15.61 1.93
N ASN A 616 -25.02 15.45 1.70
CA ASN A 616 -25.78 14.23 2.01
C ASN A 616 -25.79 13.88 3.50
N GLU A 617 -26.23 14.78 4.36
CA GLU A 617 -26.28 14.60 5.82
C GLU A 617 -27.53 13.87 6.33
N LEU A 618 -28.33 13.26 5.46
CA LEU A 618 -29.64 12.70 5.85
C LEU A 618 -29.55 11.69 7.00
N ASN A 619 -28.44 10.94 7.06
CA ASN A 619 -28.21 9.95 8.11
C ASN A 619 -27.25 10.41 9.21
N THR A 620 -26.68 11.60 9.10
CA THR A 620 -25.71 12.12 10.07
C THR A 620 -26.41 12.77 11.24
N GLN A 621 -25.97 12.45 12.46
CA GLN A 621 -26.52 13.00 13.69
C GLN A 621 -25.77 14.25 14.12
N SER A 622 -24.44 14.16 14.26
CA SER A 622 -23.65 15.26 14.80
C SER A 622 -22.18 15.21 14.34
N PHE A 623 -21.50 16.34 14.55
CA PHE A 623 -20.05 16.53 14.37
C PHE A 623 -19.47 16.95 15.70
N THR A 624 -18.65 16.10 16.35
CA THR A 624 -17.87 16.50 17.51
C THR A 624 -16.48 16.92 17.06
N ILE A 625 -16.12 18.15 17.36
CA ILE A 625 -14.78 18.68 17.08
C ILE A 625 -13.86 18.21 18.19
N GLN A 626 -12.73 17.61 17.79
CA GLN A 626 -11.70 17.12 18.71
C GLN A 626 -10.38 17.84 18.48
N SER A 627 -9.65 18.16 19.56
CA SER A 627 -8.25 18.65 19.50
C SER A 627 -7.30 17.73 20.22
N SER A 628 -6.03 17.80 19.82
CA SER A 628 -4.91 17.10 20.44
C SER A 628 -3.63 17.92 20.33
N THR A 629 -2.70 17.72 21.26
CA THR A 629 -1.34 18.29 21.23
C THR A 629 -0.28 17.27 20.82
N ASP A 630 -0.62 15.98 20.79
CA ASP A 630 0.29 14.87 20.49
C ASP A 630 -0.20 13.99 19.32
N GLY A 631 -1.39 14.29 18.76
CA GLY A 631 -2.02 13.51 17.69
C GLY A 631 -2.59 12.15 18.12
N ASN A 632 -2.44 11.77 19.41
CA ASN A 632 -2.87 10.47 19.93
C ASN A 632 -4.00 10.61 20.97
N ASN A 633 -3.88 11.55 21.90
CA ASN A 633 -4.87 11.83 22.93
C ASN A 633 -5.78 12.98 22.47
N TRP A 634 -7.07 12.72 22.39
CA TRP A 634 -8.06 13.65 21.82
C TRP A 634 -9.05 14.13 22.86
N ASN A 635 -9.30 15.43 22.88
CA ASN A 635 -10.28 16.08 23.74
C ASN A 635 -11.39 16.71 22.90
N ASP A 636 -12.64 16.52 23.30
CA ASP A 636 -13.79 17.13 22.68
C ASP A 636 -13.83 18.64 22.97
N ILE A 637 -13.96 19.46 21.92
CA ILE A 637 -14.05 20.90 22.04
C ILE A 637 -15.51 21.36 21.97
N SER A 638 -16.25 20.84 20.99
CA SER A 638 -17.61 21.27 20.68
C SER A 638 -18.34 20.17 19.94
N ASN A 639 -19.66 20.13 20.06
CA ASN A 639 -20.54 19.26 19.28
C ASN A 639 -21.51 20.14 18.48
N VAL A 640 -21.70 19.81 17.20
CA VAL A 640 -22.57 20.52 16.26
C VAL A 640 -23.52 19.53 15.59
N ASN A 641 -24.80 19.73 15.72
CA ASN A 641 -25.81 18.88 15.07
C ASN A 641 -25.78 19.03 13.54
N ALA A 642 -25.94 17.92 12.84
CA ALA A 642 -26.07 17.89 11.40
C ALA A 642 -27.37 18.58 10.94
N LYS A 643 -27.33 19.29 9.80
CA LYS A 643 -28.50 19.95 9.19
C LYS A 643 -29.46 18.96 8.51
N LYS A 644 -29.02 17.70 8.31
CA LYS A 644 -29.85 16.60 7.74
C LYS A 644 -30.44 16.93 6.37
N THR A 645 -29.64 17.53 5.48
CA THR A 645 -30.03 17.87 4.11
C THR A 645 -29.23 17.10 3.07
N THR A 646 -29.73 16.99 1.84
CA THR A 646 -29.01 16.36 0.70
C THR A 646 -28.03 17.32 0.03
N GLY A 647 -28.15 18.64 0.26
CA GLY A 647 -27.28 19.67 -0.32
C GLY A 647 -25.97 19.85 0.46
N ASN A 648 -25.16 20.81 -0.01
CA ASN A 648 -23.94 21.20 0.67
C ASN A 648 -24.24 22.03 1.91
N ASN A 649 -23.67 21.67 3.03
CA ASN A 649 -23.77 22.38 4.30
C ASN A 649 -22.39 22.88 4.72
N THR A 650 -22.34 24.12 5.19
CA THR A 650 -21.11 24.74 5.71
C THR A 650 -21.24 25.00 7.19
N TYR A 651 -20.17 24.72 7.92
CA TYR A 651 -20.03 24.89 9.36
C TYR A 651 -18.74 25.64 9.68
N SER A 652 -18.72 26.32 10.83
CA SER A 652 -17.54 26.98 11.37
C SER A 652 -17.60 26.97 12.89
N VAL A 653 -16.47 26.66 13.52
CA VAL A 653 -16.28 26.76 14.98
C VAL A 653 -14.90 27.34 15.24
N ASP A 654 -14.81 28.25 16.20
CA ASP A 654 -13.55 28.82 16.67
C ASP A 654 -13.09 28.09 17.94
N ASN A 655 -11.87 27.60 17.96
CA ASN A 655 -11.22 27.08 19.14
C ASN A 655 -10.33 28.18 19.74
N ILE A 656 -10.75 28.75 20.88
CA ILE A 656 -10.00 29.77 21.61
C ILE A 656 -8.95 29.23 22.57
N ALA A 657 -8.99 27.92 22.87
CA ALA A 657 -8.07 27.26 23.79
C ALA A 657 -6.89 26.61 23.03
N VAL A 658 -6.09 27.41 22.31
CA VAL A 658 -4.91 26.96 21.58
C VAL A 658 -3.68 26.92 22.47
N GLN A 659 -2.87 25.89 22.30
CA GLN A 659 -1.56 25.78 22.94
C GLN A 659 -0.43 26.16 21.97
N THR A 660 0.66 26.71 22.48
CA THR A 660 1.86 26.97 21.67
C THR A 660 2.42 25.65 21.15
N GLY A 661 2.87 25.63 19.89
CA GLY A 661 3.34 24.43 19.23
C GLY A 661 2.36 23.87 18.22
N VAL A 662 2.50 22.59 17.91
CA VAL A 662 1.61 21.90 16.96
C VAL A 662 0.31 21.51 17.64
N ASN A 663 -0.80 21.95 17.06
CA ASN A 663 -2.14 21.55 17.48
C ASN A 663 -2.79 20.75 16.36
N TYR A 664 -3.43 19.65 16.71
CA TYR A 664 -4.10 18.71 15.81
C TYR A 664 -5.60 18.82 16.02
N TYR A 665 -6.37 18.79 14.93
CA TYR A 665 -7.83 18.87 14.95
C TYR A 665 -8.43 17.80 14.04
N ARG A 666 -9.56 17.20 14.46
CA ARG A 666 -10.38 16.30 13.65
C ARG A 666 -11.86 16.44 13.99
N LEU A 667 -12.72 15.99 13.08
CA LEU A 667 -14.14 15.80 13.34
C LEU A 667 -14.38 14.32 13.70
N LEU A 668 -15.10 14.05 14.77
CA LEU A 668 -15.81 12.80 15.00
C LEU A 668 -17.21 13.01 14.42
N ILE A 669 -17.61 12.19 13.48
CA ILE A 669 -18.89 12.26 12.75
C ILE A 669 -19.71 11.07 13.25
N GLU A 670 -20.87 11.34 13.83
CA GLU A 670 -21.80 10.35 14.33
C GLU A 670 -23.02 10.28 13.45
N ASP A 671 -23.36 9.09 12.97
CA ASP A 671 -24.57 8.84 12.21
C ASP A 671 -25.76 8.45 13.11
N ALA A 672 -26.98 8.51 12.58
CA ALA A 672 -28.21 8.26 13.32
C ALA A 672 -28.32 6.82 13.87
N ASP A 673 -27.55 5.87 13.33
CA ASP A 673 -27.45 4.50 13.82
C ASP A 673 -26.37 4.31 14.91
N GLY A 674 -25.71 5.42 15.32
CA GLY A 674 -24.64 5.41 16.30
C GLY A 674 -23.27 5.03 15.72
N SER A 675 -23.15 4.81 14.42
CA SER A 675 -21.85 4.59 13.78
C SER A 675 -21.01 5.85 13.80
N ILE A 676 -19.70 5.69 14.03
CA ILE A 676 -18.76 6.80 14.17
C ILE A 676 -17.70 6.71 13.08
N THR A 677 -17.46 7.84 12.41
CA THR A 677 -16.35 8.02 11.48
C THR A 677 -15.55 9.28 11.86
N TYR A 678 -14.33 9.42 11.33
CA TYR A 678 -13.48 10.58 11.63
C TYR A 678 -13.02 11.25 10.32
N SER A 679 -12.86 12.58 10.36
CA SER A 679 -12.19 13.30 9.28
C SER A 679 -10.69 13.02 9.28
N SER A 680 -10.01 13.42 8.19
CA SER A 680 -8.55 13.60 8.21
C SER A 680 -8.15 14.59 9.30
N VAL A 681 -6.97 14.37 9.89
CA VAL A 681 -6.41 15.28 10.91
C VAL A 681 -5.86 16.53 10.21
N GLN A 682 -6.21 17.71 10.74
CA GLN A 682 -5.62 18.98 10.34
C GLN A 682 -4.62 19.43 11.39
N THR A 683 -3.51 20.01 10.97
CA THR A 683 -2.47 20.52 11.86
C THR A 683 -2.34 22.03 11.74
N VAL A 684 -2.20 22.70 12.88
CA VAL A 684 -1.94 24.14 12.93
C VAL A 684 -0.75 24.37 13.86
N GLN A 685 0.28 25.04 13.32
CA GLN A 685 1.42 25.48 14.12
C GLN A 685 1.05 26.82 14.76
N ILE A 686 0.95 26.84 16.09
CA ILE A 686 0.79 28.06 16.87
C ILE A 686 2.21 28.54 17.21
N PRO A 687 2.65 29.69 16.66
CA PRO A 687 3.95 30.21 17.00
C PRO A 687 4.01 30.54 18.50
N ALA A 688 5.16 30.32 19.12
CA ALA A 688 5.39 30.83 20.47
C ALA A 688 5.09 32.33 20.47
N SER A 689 4.16 32.72 21.33
CA SER A 689 3.73 34.13 21.38
C SER A 689 4.95 34.99 21.67
N LYS A 690 5.25 35.96 20.81
CA LYS A 690 6.22 37.02 21.11
C LYS A 690 5.73 37.95 22.22
N ASN A 691 4.58 37.69 22.81
CA ASN A 691 4.00 38.45 23.89
C ASN A 691 4.49 37.93 25.24
N MET A 692 5.77 38.15 25.55
CA MET A 692 6.31 37.80 26.86
C MET A 692 5.60 38.52 28.02
N PHE A 693 5.02 39.70 27.75
CA PHE A 693 4.32 40.49 28.76
C PHE A 693 3.31 41.48 28.18
N THR A 694 2.39 41.91 29.01
CA THR A 694 1.42 43.00 28.74
C THR A 694 1.63 44.12 29.75
N ILE A 695 1.34 45.36 29.37
CA ILE A 695 1.46 46.55 30.23
C ILE A 695 0.07 47.12 30.52
N LEU A 696 -0.30 47.21 31.78
CA LEU A 696 -1.61 47.69 32.22
C LEU A 696 -1.50 48.62 33.46
N PRO A 697 -2.14 49.82 33.47
CA PRO A 697 -2.70 50.51 32.33
C PRO A 697 -1.60 51.08 31.43
N ASN A 698 -1.94 51.28 30.14
CA ASN A 698 -1.10 52.00 29.20
C ASN A 698 -2.06 52.83 28.29
N PRO A 699 -2.14 54.14 28.43
CA PRO A 699 -1.31 55.06 29.23
C PRO A 699 -1.37 54.82 30.73
N ALA A 700 -0.25 55.13 31.44
CA ALA A 700 -0.10 54.99 32.88
C ALA A 700 0.07 56.38 33.52
N ASN A 701 -0.62 56.61 34.66
CA ASN A 701 -0.48 57.83 35.47
C ASN A 701 0.48 57.59 36.64
N ALA A 702 0.10 56.84 37.65
CA ALA A 702 0.90 56.62 38.86
C ALA A 702 1.74 55.34 38.79
N LYS A 703 1.19 54.26 38.22
CA LYS A 703 1.83 52.97 38.12
C LYS A 703 1.49 52.27 36.81
N ALA A 704 2.41 51.45 36.31
CA ALA A 704 2.18 50.49 35.24
C ALA A 704 2.55 49.09 35.73
N THR A 705 1.68 48.12 35.54
CA THR A 705 1.93 46.73 35.86
C THR A 705 2.28 45.94 34.62
N LEU A 706 3.39 45.24 34.61
CA LEU A 706 3.75 44.23 33.65
C LEU A 706 3.11 42.92 34.10
N LEU A 707 2.30 42.33 33.24
CA LEU A 707 1.77 40.97 33.39
C LEU A 707 2.52 40.06 32.45
N PHE A 708 3.27 39.10 32.98
CA PHE A 708 4.05 38.15 32.18
C PHE A 708 3.19 36.94 31.78
N ASN A 709 3.23 36.61 30.50
CA ASN A 709 2.48 35.52 29.85
C ASN A 709 3.46 34.51 29.23
N SER A 710 4.60 34.21 29.92
CA SER A 710 5.61 33.32 29.40
C SER A 710 6.00 32.28 30.43
N ASP A 711 6.49 31.10 29.96
CA ASP A 711 7.02 30.01 30.78
C ASP A 711 8.47 30.28 31.26
N GLU A 712 8.94 31.52 31.11
CA GLU A 712 10.26 31.94 31.56
C GLU A 712 10.37 31.85 33.06
N LYS A 713 11.47 31.32 33.58
CA LYS A 713 11.75 31.25 34.99
C LYS A 713 12.31 32.57 35.53
N GLU A 714 13.12 33.22 34.71
CA GLU A 714 13.77 34.49 35.00
C GLU A 714 13.73 35.41 33.78
N VAL A 715 13.51 36.70 34.01
CA VAL A 715 13.52 37.73 32.97
C VAL A 715 14.25 38.96 33.47
N THR A 716 14.91 39.66 32.53
CA THR A 716 15.46 40.99 32.81
C THR A 716 14.55 42.05 32.18
N VAL A 717 14.04 42.96 33.00
CA VAL A 717 13.23 44.10 32.60
C VAL A 717 14.09 45.35 32.55
N VAL A 718 14.10 46.08 31.45
CA VAL A 718 14.77 47.35 31.28
C VAL A 718 13.78 48.40 30.81
N LEU A 719 13.61 49.49 31.58
CA LEU A 719 12.87 50.68 31.19
C LEU A 719 13.84 51.72 30.65
N SER A 720 13.57 52.26 29.46
CA SER A 720 14.37 53.34 28.85
C SER A 720 13.48 54.46 28.37
N ASP A 721 14.07 55.66 28.31
CA ASP A 721 13.42 56.82 27.69
C ASP A 721 13.56 56.77 26.14
N VAL A 722 13.00 57.79 25.47
CA VAL A 722 13.02 57.90 23.98
C VAL A 722 14.44 58.06 23.41
N MET A 723 15.41 58.47 24.21
CA MET A 723 16.81 58.62 23.85
C MET A 723 17.61 57.34 24.09
N GLY A 724 16.96 56.29 24.58
CA GLY A 724 17.57 54.99 24.91
C GLY A 724 18.32 54.98 26.26
N ARG A 725 18.24 56.02 27.08
CA ARG A 725 18.85 56.05 28.42
C ARG A 725 18.06 55.13 29.36
N ILE A 726 18.74 54.27 30.06
CA ILE A 726 18.13 53.31 31.00
C ILE A 726 17.64 54.09 32.23
N VAL A 727 16.36 54.02 32.50
CA VAL A 727 15.71 54.59 33.67
C VAL A 727 15.66 53.58 34.84
N GLU A 728 15.44 52.32 34.49
CA GLU A 728 15.40 51.21 35.46
C GLU A 728 15.81 49.94 34.78
N SER A 729 16.54 49.06 35.52
CA SER A 729 16.85 47.69 35.09
C SER A 729 16.71 46.72 36.26
N LYS A 730 15.98 45.62 36.07
CA LYS A 730 15.74 44.67 37.16
C LYS A 730 15.64 43.24 36.59
N GLN A 731 16.25 42.31 37.31
CA GLN A 731 16.08 40.87 37.09
C GLN A 731 14.96 40.35 37.99
N LEU A 732 14.02 39.58 37.42
CA LEU A 732 12.82 39.07 38.12
C LEU A 732 12.78 37.57 37.95
N SER A 733 12.43 36.87 39.06
CA SER A 733 12.06 35.48 39.02
C SER A 733 10.53 35.36 38.87
N LEU A 734 10.09 34.77 37.75
CA LEU A 734 8.67 34.55 37.47
C LEU A 734 8.10 33.30 38.18
N GLN A 735 8.95 32.54 38.90
CA GLN A 735 8.51 31.42 39.71
C GLN A 735 7.73 31.89 40.97
N THR A 736 7.98 33.12 41.45
CA THR A 736 7.36 33.68 42.66
C THR A 736 6.28 34.70 42.36
N SER A 737 6.32 35.38 41.20
CA SER A 737 5.29 36.35 40.78
C SER A 737 5.34 36.52 39.25
N ASN A 738 4.17 36.45 38.63
CA ASN A 738 4.00 36.75 37.18
C ASN A 738 3.71 38.24 36.92
N THR A 739 3.88 39.14 37.89
CA THR A 739 3.65 40.58 37.73
C THR A 739 4.82 41.38 38.27
N TYR A 740 5.06 42.55 37.64
CA TYR A 740 6.01 43.55 38.11
C TYR A 740 5.42 44.94 37.95
N GLN A 741 5.51 45.78 39.00
CA GLN A 741 5.03 47.15 39.00
C GLN A 741 6.15 48.13 38.79
N ILE A 742 5.94 49.11 37.87
CA ILE A 742 6.77 50.26 37.57
C ILE A 742 6.07 51.50 38.17
N GLU A 743 6.74 52.23 39.03
CA GLU A 743 6.28 53.51 39.56
C GLU A 743 6.44 54.60 38.51
N THR A 744 5.33 55.00 37.88
CA THR A 744 5.35 56.01 36.81
C THR A 744 5.14 57.42 37.30
N SER A 745 4.64 57.59 38.53
CA SER A 745 4.46 58.89 39.15
C SER A 745 5.71 59.77 39.29
N LYS A 746 6.90 59.15 39.26
CA LYS A 746 8.21 59.80 39.33
C LYS A 746 8.85 60.06 37.99
N LEU A 747 8.23 59.60 36.91
CA LEU A 747 8.75 59.75 35.55
C LEU A 747 8.13 60.99 34.89
N PRO A 748 8.85 61.78 34.12
CA PRO A 748 8.24 62.81 33.30
C PRO A 748 7.19 62.26 32.33
N ALA A 749 6.11 63.00 32.06
CA ALA A 749 5.14 62.58 31.07
C ALA A 749 5.81 62.41 29.67
N GLY A 750 5.53 61.31 29.01
CA GLY A 750 6.16 60.99 27.73
C GLY A 750 6.20 59.52 27.41
N ASN A 751 6.88 59.19 26.31
CA ASN A 751 7.03 57.82 25.84
C ASN A 751 8.26 57.16 26.46
N TYR A 752 8.10 55.93 26.91
CA TYR A 752 9.11 55.05 27.40
C TYR A 752 9.06 53.71 26.67
N TYR A 753 10.17 52.95 26.71
CA TYR A 753 10.23 51.62 26.14
C TYR A 753 10.62 50.62 27.24
N ILE A 754 9.82 49.57 27.37
CA ILE A 754 10.08 48.47 28.27
C ILE A 754 10.59 47.29 27.44
N LYS A 755 11.82 46.91 27.68
CA LYS A 755 12.48 45.76 27.07
C LYS A 755 12.51 44.63 28.10
N VAL A 756 11.94 43.48 27.76
CA VAL A 756 12.00 42.24 28.56
C VAL A 756 12.84 41.22 27.79
N SER A 757 13.84 40.66 28.45
CA SER A 757 14.74 39.63 27.90
C SER A 757 14.66 38.37 28.75
N GLY A 758 14.48 37.21 28.14
CA GLY A 758 14.50 35.89 28.76
C GLY A 758 15.16 34.87 27.86
N SER A 759 15.12 33.58 28.24
CA SER A 759 15.71 32.48 27.49
C SER A 759 15.12 32.30 26.08
N SER A 760 13.83 32.62 25.93
CA SER A 760 13.08 32.53 24.67
C SER A 760 13.23 33.74 23.75
N GLY A 761 13.94 34.82 24.19
CA GLY A 761 14.19 35.98 23.36
C GLY A 761 14.02 37.32 24.06
N VAL A 762 13.79 38.37 23.25
CA VAL A 762 13.68 39.76 23.69
C VAL A 762 12.42 40.38 23.10
N VAL A 763 11.60 41.01 23.93
CA VAL A 763 10.40 41.76 23.52
C VAL A 763 10.47 43.18 24.06
N THR A 764 10.22 44.20 23.21
CA THR A 764 10.15 45.59 23.58
C THR A 764 8.76 46.12 23.35
N ARG A 765 8.20 46.85 24.33
CA ARG A 765 6.88 47.53 24.24
C ARG A 765 6.98 48.99 24.67
N LYS A 766 6.13 49.80 24.06
CA LYS A 766 6.01 51.23 24.41
C LYS A 766 5.09 51.37 25.62
N LEU A 767 5.50 52.17 26.58
CA LEU A 767 4.72 52.66 27.71
C LEU A 767 4.54 54.18 27.50
N LEU A 768 3.30 54.63 27.56
CA LEU A 768 2.99 56.08 27.57
C LEU A 768 2.71 56.47 29.03
N VAL A 769 3.48 57.39 29.56
CA VAL A 769 3.27 58.00 30.88
C VAL A 769 2.53 59.34 30.70
N ILE A 770 1.41 59.51 31.42
CA ILE A 770 0.62 60.74 31.44
C ILE A 770 0.42 61.13 32.90
N HIS A 771 0.41 62.47 33.13
CA HIS A 771 0.03 63.03 34.42
C HIS A 771 -1.14 63.94 34.21
N ASN A 772 -2.18 63.77 35.00
CA ASN A 772 -3.36 64.64 35.01
C ASN A 772 -3.09 65.91 35.84
#